data_866da152a4911b0ab452a3f8643262ff
#
_entry.id   866da152a4911b0ab452a3f8643262ff
#
_cell.length_a   1.000
_cell.length_b   1.000
_cell.length_c   1.000
_cell.angle_alpha   90.00
_cell.angle_beta   90.00
_cell.angle_gamma   90.00
#
_symmetry.space_group_name_H-M   'P 1'
#
loop_
_entity.id
_entity.type
_entity.pdbx_description
1 polymer ?
#
loop_
_entity_poly.entity_id
_entity_poly.type
_entity_poly.pdbx_seq_one_letter_code
_entity_poly.pdbx_strand_id
1 'polypeptide(L)'
;MYKRSKGLVIFSLMVIISMLVVSCQTASPTPQVIRETVVVTEIVEGTPVERVVTPTPGAETEEPSAPTAGIIPADAMIPCQPIPELPEAAAALGSNQFVKWTQQTSAVNAQRAQAEKVYGKLAPASLQQTGATYNVGVFSDITTINYWAANGPDNTVWNSYMLPNRLTMFGLSDVTFTFIPNAAAVTEPDPLAQEGEEWVTQVPMRQDIQWSDGEPFTAEDVAFTANAALELGLISGNWSNWYDGNFLDRVEAADDYTVRYVYHTKPGLARHEYGTLQAPILAEHYWAPIVEEAVAPVRALGESPGEDELLAAQQEAQQELFAHAPDGEPFAGAFLFSGWEPGAFLDNDANPEYFNSGNTINLYEDGAYQDSEVTVGQPQGDPLATMQVGPHVDAVVYTIYGTQDAAILALRNGEVDFMLNSLGLQRGLADQLRGDPNLTVVENPTNGFRYLSFNNRRQPMNDCAFRQAVAVLIDKEFVTSTILQGVAFPLYTFVPEGNAAWYTDDVPKLGQGLNRQQRMNLAIAILEQAGYTFEGDNPPTFDETGNSVVRGGNLIMPDGTPVPQLTMIAPSAGYDPLRSTFAIWIETWLNEFGIPMTAELSGFNVLVPQIFTEQDFDMYILGWSLGIFPDFLRDFFAEEQAVVDGNNAGGYVNPEFEELANNILTCTSFEECKTHSDAIQQLLSTELPYVVLFDTGIIEAFRSAAIEFPYTEQLSGLQYTHQGVDNSLQVGVLVR
;
A
#
# COMPACT_ATOMS: atom_id res chain seq x y z
N MET A 1 -6.73 51.11 51.45
CA MET A 1 -6.87 50.26 50.28
C MET A 1 -5.58 49.39 50.05
N TYR A 2 -5.20 48.61 51.04
CA TYR A 2 -3.95 47.78 50.85
C TYR A 2 -4.00 46.55 51.78
N LYS A 3 -5.02 45.67 51.57
CA LYS A 3 -5.14 44.44 52.36
C LYS A 3 -5.81 43.28 51.57
N ARG A 4 -5.97 43.37 50.23
CA ARG A 4 -6.59 42.29 49.42
C ARG A 4 -5.66 41.55 48.45
N SER A 5 -4.36 41.91 48.36
CA SER A 5 -3.44 41.27 47.39
C SER A 5 -2.63 40.09 47.93
N LYS A 6 -2.51 39.92 49.24
CA LYS A 6 -1.71 38.82 49.83
C LYS A 6 -2.41 37.45 49.83
N GLY A 7 -3.75 37.45 49.86
CA GLY A 7 -4.51 36.16 49.81
C GLY A 7 -4.50 35.52 48.42
N LEU A 8 -4.52 36.32 47.37
CA LEU A 8 -4.54 35.82 45.99
C LEU A 8 -3.19 35.23 45.58
N VAL A 9 -2.08 35.82 46.02
CA VAL A 9 -0.72 35.31 45.73
C VAL A 9 -0.44 34.01 46.47
N ILE A 10 -0.93 33.85 47.70
CA ILE A 10 -0.79 32.63 48.50
C ILE A 10 -1.64 31.49 47.85
N PHE A 11 -2.84 31.80 47.36
CA PHE A 11 -3.70 30.83 46.70
C PHE A 11 -3.12 30.39 45.33
N SER A 12 -2.58 31.30 44.55
CA SER A 12 -1.88 30.98 43.28
C SER A 12 -0.59 30.18 43.53
N LEU A 13 0.14 30.47 44.62
CA LEU A 13 1.35 29.69 44.97
C LEU A 13 1.01 28.28 45.47
N MET A 14 -0.11 28.10 46.19
CA MET A 14 -0.59 26.77 46.60
C MET A 14 -1.10 25.92 45.41
N VAL A 15 -1.71 26.51 44.39
CA VAL A 15 -2.15 25.83 43.19
C VAL A 15 -0.94 25.40 42.32
N ILE A 16 0.08 26.24 42.25
CA ILE A 16 1.32 25.89 41.53
C ILE A 16 2.11 24.81 42.26
N ILE A 17 2.16 24.84 43.60
CA ILE A 17 2.82 23.80 44.41
C ILE A 17 2.04 22.49 44.36
N SER A 18 0.72 22.49 44.28
CA SER A 18 -0.08 21.26 44.11
C SER A 18 0.06 20.66 42.71
N MET A 19 0.35 21.43 41.65
CA MET A 19 0.65 20.92 40.32
C MET A 19 2.08 20.37 40.19
N LEU A 20 3.04 20.82 41.03
CA LEU A 20 4.41 20.32 41.02
C LEU A 20 4.64 19.03 41.83
N VAL A 21 3.68 18.61 42.66
CA VAL A 21 3.81 17.37 43.46
C VAL A 21 3.14 16.16 42.79
N VAL A 22 2.45 16.34 41.67
CA VAL A 22 1.80 15.26 40.90
C VAL A 22 2.68 14.77 39.72
N SER A 23 3.86 15.38 39.47
CA SER A 23 4.73 15.00 38.36
C SER A 23 5.95 14.23 38.77
N CYS A 24 5.79 13.10 39.46
CA CYS A 24 6.87 12.11 39.62
C CYS A 24 6.28 10.73 39.91
N GLN A 25 5.70 10.10 38.88
CA GLN A 25 5.65 8.66 38.67
C GLN A 25 5.23 8.41 37.22
N THR A 26 6.18 8.48 36.31
CA THR A 26 6.04 7.92 34.98
C THR A 26 6.26 6.39 35.11
N ALA A 27 5.18 5.67 35.36
CA ALA A 27 5.11 4.29 34.89
C ALA A 27 4.78 4.40 33.40
N SER A 28 5.61 3.81 32.55
CA SER A 28 5.30 3.59 31.14
C SER A 28 3.90 3.00 31.04
N PRO A 29 3.01 3.50 30.18
CA PRO A 29 1.74 2.86 29.97
C PRO A 29 1.99 1.46 29.39
N THR A 30 1.65 0.44 30.15
CA THR A 30 1.48 -0.90 29.60
C THR A 30 0.45 -0.80 28.48
N PRO A 31 0.71 -1.31 27.26
CA PRO A 31 -0.26 -1.28 26.20
C PRO A 31 -1.55 -1.94 26.67
N GLN A 32 -2.64 -1.18 26.74
CA GLN A 32 -3.95 -1.75 26.99
C GLN A 32 -4.42 -2.39 25.69
N VAL A 33 -4.46 -3.71 25.67
CA VAL A 33 -5.16 -4.44 24.62
C VAL A 33 -6.63 -4.09 24.72
N ILE A 34 -7.09 -3.21 23.84
CA ILE A 34 -8.52 -2.90 23.67
C ILE A 34 -9.13 -4.11 22.95
N ARG A 35 -9.79 -4.96 23.69
CA ARG A 35 -10.56 -6.08 23.11
C ARG A 35 -11.90 -5.53 22.64
N GLU A 36 -12.01 -5.26 21.34
CA GLU A 36 -13.27 -4.85 20.75
C GLU A 36 -14.26 -6.02 20.68
N THR A 37 -15.52 -5.70 20.94
CA THR A 37 -16.63 -6.65 20.78
C THR A 37 -17.03 -6.68 19.31
N VAL A 38 -16.81 -7.78 18.62
CA VAL A 38 -17.18 -7.92 17.21
C VAL A 38 -18.59 -8.49 17.11
N VAL A 39 -19.45 -7.83 16.33
CA VAL A 39 -20.78 -8.35 15.98
C VAL A 39 -20.64 -9.23 14.74
N VAL A 40 -20.85 -10.53 14.88
CA VAL A 40 -20.81 -11.47 13.76
C VAL A 40 -22.26 -11.81 13.37
N THR A 41 -22.58 -11.69 12.10
CA THR A 41 -23.86 -12.10 11.56
C THR A 41 -23.83 -13.58 11.23
N GLU A 42 -24.53 -14.39 12.01
CA GLU A 42 -24.71 -15.83 11.78
C GLU A 42 -26.04 -16.10 11.11
N ILE A 43 -26.06 -16.94 10.09
CA ILE A 43 -27.31 -17.35 9.44
C ILE A 43 -27.84 -18.61 10.12
N VAL A 44 -28.87 -18.45 10.92
CA VAL A 44 -29.58 -19.58 11.56
C VAL A 44 -30.92 -19.77 10.85
N GLU A 45 -31.14 -20.95 10.27
CA GLU A 45 -32.39 -21.31 9.51
C GLU A 45 -32.71 -20.32 8.37
N GLY A 46 -31.70 -19.78 7.69
CA GLY A 46 -31.88 -18.86 6.54
C GLY A 46 -32.22 -17.41 6.90
N THR A 47 -32.15 -17.06 8.17
CA THR A 47 -32.32 -15.68 8.66
C THR A 47 -31.03 -15.16 9.26
N PRO A 48 -30.55 -13.95 8.87
CA PRO A 48 -29.38 -13.34 9.50
C PRO A 48 -29.65 -13.02 10.96
N VAL A 49 -28.81 -13.53 11.87
CA VAL A 49 -28.87 -13.24 13.30
C VAL A 49 -27.55 -12.59 13.71
N GLU A 50 -27.62 -11.40 14.28
CA GLU A 50 -26.44 -10.76 14.86
C GLU A 50 -26.07 -11.41 16.19
N ARG A 51 -24.85 -11.92 16.30
CA ARG A 51 -24.29 -12.48 17.52
C ARG A 51 -23.11 -11.64 17.98
N VAL A 52 -23.22 -11.10 19.19
CA VAL A 52 -22.12 -10.41 19.85
C VAL A 52 -21.19 -11.46 20.45
N VAL A 53 -19.99 -11.57 19.92
CA VAL A 53 -18.95 -12.46 20.48
C VAL A 53 -18.04 -11.63 21.36
N THR A 54 -18.17 -11.80 22.69
CA THR A 54 -17.26 -11.24 23.66
C THR A 54 -16.25 -12.33 24.02
N PRO A 55 -14.94 -12.14 23.85
CA PRO A 55 -13.98 -13.16 24.26
C PRO A 55 -14.04 -13.34 25.78
N THR A 56 -14.21 -14.58 26.23
CA THR A 56 -14.20 -14.94 27.66
C THR A 56 -12.78 -14.74 28.21
N PRO A 57 -12.59 -14.09 29.37
CA PRO A 57 -11.27 -14.00 29.99
C PRO A 57 -10.75 -15.42 30.28
N GLY A 58 -9.72 -15.83 29.60
CA GLY A 58 -8.95 -17.02 29.96
C GLY A 58 -8.27 -16.80 31.32
N ALA A 59 -8.19 -17.86 32.15
CA ALA A 59 -7.42 -17.86 33.36
C ALA A 59 -5.97 -17.43 33.09
N GLU A 60 -5.39 -16.65 33.99
CA GLU A 60 -3.96 -16.31 33.96
C GLU A 60 -3.16 -17.61 33.86
N THR A 61 -2.70 -17.93 32.67
CA THR A 61 -1.61 -18.87 32.45
C THR A 61 -0.34 -18.04 32.39
N GLU A 62 0.67 -18.48 33.15
CA GLU A 62 2.06 -18.01 33.07
C GLU A 62 2.39 -17.76 31.58
N GLU A 63 2.96 -16.59 31.26
CA GLU A 63 3.50 -16.29 29.95
C GLU A 63 4.34 -17.50 29.49
N PRO A 64 3.96 -18.18 28.40
CA PRO A 64 4.93 -19.06 27.76
C PRO A 64 5.96 -18.07 27.17
N SER A 65 7.21 -18.18 27.64
CA SER A 65 8.33 -17.63 26.87
C SER A 65 8.10 -18.06 25.42
N ALA A 66 7.93 -17.06 24.52
CA ALA A 66 7.78 -17.33 23.10
C ALA A 66 8.85 -18.35 22.71
N PRO A 67 8.50 -19.49 22.11
CA PRO A 67 9.51 -20.32 21.53
C PRO A 67 10.15 -19.42 20.47
N THR A 68 11.44 -19.16 20.60
CA THR A 68 12.27 -18.69 19.50
C THR A 68 12.18 -19.82 18.48
N ALA A 69 11.15 -19.79 17.64
CA ALA A 69 11.03 -20.69 16.50
C ALA A 69 12.26 -20.39 15.67
N GLY A 70 13.18 -21.34 15.60
CA GLY A 70 14.43 -21.17 14.86
C GLY A 70 14.06 -20.71 13.45
N ILE A 71 14.61 -19.57 13.03
CA ILE A 71 14.48 -19.10 11.65
C ILE A 71 14.96 -20.24 10.78
N ILE A 72 14.05 -20.81 9.98
CA ILE A 72 14.41 -21.85 9.03
C ILE A 72 15.28 -21.19 7.97
N PRO A 73 16.46 -21.74 7.62
CA PRO A 73 17.25 -21.23 6.52
C PRO A 73 16.43 -21.16 5.23
N ALA A 74 16.69 -20.18 4.38
CA ALA A 74 15.98 -19.97 3.14
C ALA A 74 15.97 -21.20 2.22
N ASP A 75 17.01 -22.06 2.30
CA ASP A 75 17.14 -23.33 1.59
C ASP A 75 16.23 -24.46 2.12
N ALA A 76 15.44 -24.18 3.16
CA ALA A 76 14.49 -25.17 3.73
C ALA A 76 13.04 -25.01 3.23
N MET A 77 12.79 -24.20 2.20
CA MET A 77 11.50 -24.15 1.49
C MET A 77 11.19 -25.52 0.86
N ILE A 78 10.00 -26.05 1.14
CA ILE A 78 9.55 -27.31 0.56
C ILE A 78 8.78 -27.01 -0.74
N PRO A 79 9.25 -27.50 -1.91
CA PRO A 79 8.65 -27.17 -3.21
C PRO A 79 7.22 -27.66 -3.34
N CYS A 80 6.48 -26.97 -4.23
CA CYS A 80 5.13 -27.37 -4.59
C CYS A 80 5.09 -28.72 -5.33
N GLN A 81 4.07 -29.49 -5.02
CA GLN A 81 3.72 -30.69 -5.77
C GLN A 81 2.52 -30.42 -6.70
N PRO A 82 2.36 -31.18 -7.77
CA PRO A 82 1.15 -31.05 -8.61
C PRO A 82 -0.12 -31.24 -7.77
N ILE A 83 -1.09 -30.37 -7.99
CA ILE A 83 -2.38 -30.43 -7.30
C ILE A 83 -3.11 -31.73 -7.66
N PRO A 84 -3.59 -32.54 -6.70
CA PRO A 84 -4.38 -33.74 -6.97
C PRO A 84 -5.67 -33.42 -7.71
N GLU A 85 -6.08 -34.29 -8.63
CA GLU A 85 -7.39 -34.20 -9.27
C GLU A 85 -8.50 -34.50 -8.26
N LEU A 86 -9.56 -33.68 -8.25
CA LEU A 86 -10.76 -33.98 -7.47
C LEU A 86 -11.46 -35.20 -8.08
N PRO A 87 -11.98 -36.13 -7.26
CA PRO A 87 -12.81 -37.23 -7.75
C PRO A 87 -14.02 -36.68 -8.55
N GLU A 88 -14.36 -37.31 -9.69
CA GLU A 88 -15.44 -36.84 -10.58
C GLU A 88 -16.79 -36.57 -9.88
N ALA A 89 -17.12 -37.31 -8.82
CA ALA A 89 -18.32 -37.10 -8.02
C ALA A 89 -18.34 -35.76 -7.25
N ALA A 90 -17.18 -35.19 -6.98
CA ALA A 90 -17.05 -33.89 -6.29
C ALA A 90 -17.08 -32.71 -7.27
N ALA A 91 -16.72 -32.91 -8.52
CA ALA A 91 -16.68 -31.86 -9.54
C ALA A 91 -18.07 -31.39 -10.01
N ALA A 92 -19.11 -32.21 -9.83
CA ALA A 92 -20.46 -31.98 -10.42
C ALA A 92 -21.33 -30.96 -9.66
N LEU A 93 -20.96 -30.52 -8.45
CA LEU A 93 -21.86 -29.72 -7.57
C LEU A 93 -21.66 -28.20 -7.64
N GLY A 94 -20.65 -27.70 -8.36
CA GLY A 94 -20.18 -26.30 -8.24
C GLY A 94 -20.73 -25.27 -9.22
N SER A 95 -21.54 -25.63 -10.22
CA SER A 95 -21.78 -24.77 -11.40
C SER A 95 -22.72 -23.54 -11.20
N ASN A 96 -23.52 -23.49 -10.17
CA ASN A 96 -24.57 -22.45 -10.04
C ASN A 96 -24.15 -21.13 -9.34
N GLN A 97 -23.10 -21.15 -8.51
CA GLN A 97 -22.58 -19.93 -7.87
C GLN A 97 -21.59 -19.18 -8.76
N PHE A 98 -20.84 -19.90 -9.55
CA PHE A 98 -19.86 -19.37 -10.50
C PHE A 98 -20.48 -18.43 -11.56
N VAL A 99 -21.68 -18.77 -12.05
CA VAL A 99 -22.38 -17.95 -13.06
C VAL A 99 -22.76 -16.56 -12.53
N LYS A 100 -23.11 -16.43 -11.25
CA LYS A 100 -23.44 -15.12 -10.66
C LYS A 100 -22.24 -14.24 -10.49
N TRP A 101 -21.10 -14.79 -10.10
CA TRP A 101 -19.88 -14.05 -9.90
C TRP A 101 -19.28 -13.59 -11.24
N THR A 102 -19.21 -14.45 -12.26
CA THR A 102 -18.77 -14.08 -13.62
C THR A 102 -19.62 -12.94 -14.20
N GLN A 103 -20.91 -12.91 -13.92
CA GLN A 103 -21.80 -11.82 -14.34
C GLN A 103 -21.53 -10.52 -13.56
N GLN A 104 -21.20 -10.58 -12.27
CA GLN A 104 -20.83 -9.42 -11.46
C GLN A 104 -19.48 -8.84 -11.90
N THR A 105 -18.47 -9.68 -12.12
CA THR A 105 -17.16 -9.27 -12.63
C THR A 105 -17.28 -8.66 -14.02
N SER A 106 -18.12 -9.23 -14.90
CA SER A 106 -18.40 -8.66 -16.22
C SER A 106 -19.10 -7.30 -16.14
N ALA A 107 -19.98 -7.08 -15.15
CA ALA A 107 -20.62 -5.79 -14.93
C ALA A 107 -19.66 -4.74 -14.40
N VAL A 108 -18.77 -5.12 -13.48
CA VAL A 108 -17.70 -4.26 -12.97
C VAL A 108 -16.69 -3.93 -14.08
N ASN A 109 -16.31 -4.92 -14.88
CA ASN A 109 -15.42 -4.69 -16.03
C ASN A 109 -16.08 -3.82 -17.10
N ALA A 110 -17.39 -3.92 -17.30
CA ALA A 110 -18.13 -3.04 -18.19
C ALA A 110 -18.22 -1.59 -17.63
N GLN A 111 -18.34 -1.43 -16.31
CA GLN A 111 -18.25 -0.13 -15.63
C GLN A 111 -16.82 0.42 -15.70
N ARG A 112 -15.80 -0.40 -15.47
CA ARG A 112 -14.38 -0.03 -15.65
C ARG A 112 -14.09 0.40 -17.10
N ALA A 113 -14.57 -0.35 -18.09
CA ALA A 113 -14.42 0.01 -19.51
C ALA A 113 -15.20 1.26 -19.94
N GLN A 114 -16.25 1.64 -19.18
CA GLN A 114 -16.95 2.91 -19.36
C GLN A 114 -16.21 4.08 -18.67
N ALA A 115 -15.59 3.84 -17.53
CA ALA A 115 -14.77 4.81 -16.81
C ALA A 115 -13.57 5.31 -17.64
N GLU A 116 -12.99 4.46 -18.49
CA GLU A 116 -11.92 4.82 -19.43
C GLU A 116 -12.34 5.90 -20.48
N LYS A 117 -13.61 6.27 -20.55
CA LYS A 117 -14.13 7.17 -21.60
C LYS A 117 -14.66 8.51 -21.12
N VAL A 118 -14.74 8.73 -19.83
CA VAL A 118 -15.38 9.94 -19.29
C VAL A 118 -14.41 10.68 -18.37
N TYR A 119 -13.67 11.59 -18.94
CA TYR A 119 -13.02 12.64 -18.17
C TYR A 119 -14.07 13.60 -17.63
N GLY A 120 -13.99 13.93 -16.36
CA GLY A 120 -14.97 14.76 -15.68
C GLY A 120 -15.20 16.10 -16.38
N LYS A 121 -16.37 16.66 -16.22
CA LYS A 121 -16.67 18.00 -16.70
C LYS A 121 -15.90 19.00 -15.84
N LEU A 122 -15.08 19.80 -16.48
CA LEU A 122 -14.32 20.85 -15.84
C LEU A 122 -15.21 21.92 -15.24
N ALA A 123 -14.82 22.35 -14.05
CA ALA A 123 -15.39 23.55 -13.47
C ALA A 123 -15.02 24.78 -14.30
N PRO A 124 -15.96 25.70 -14.53
CA PRO A 124 -15.62 26.98 -15.16
C PRO A 124 -14.61 27.74 -14.31
N ALA A 125 -13.63 28.37 -14.93
CA ALA A 125 -12.59 29.19 -14.30
C ALA A 125 -13.11 30.35 -13.40
N SER A 126 -14.43 30.54 -13.33
CA SER A 126 -15.09 31.58 -12.51
C SER A 126 -15.30 31.21 -11.04
N LEU A 127 -14.89 30.01 -10.58
CA LEU A 127 -15.15 29.53 -9.21
C LEU A 127 -13.93 29.63 -8.28
N GLN A 128 -12.88 30.34 -8.66
CA GLN A 128 -11.74 30.58 -7.77
C GLN A 128 -12.18 31.39 -6.54
N GLN A 129 -12.26 30.74 -5.38
CA GLN A 129 -12.29 31.43 -4.10
C GLN A 129 -10.87 31.39 -3.52
N THR A 130 -10.26 32.55 -3.37
CA THR A 130 -9.07 32.70 -2.54
C THR A 130 -9.48 32.74 -1.06
N GLY A 131 -8.74 32.05 -0.19
CA GLY A 131 -8.99 32.04 1.26
C GLY A 131 -9.80 30.84 1.74
N ALA A 132 -9.91 29.78 0.97
CA ALA A 132 -10.67 28.59 1.33
C ALA A 132 -9.76 27.46 1.83
N THR A 133 -10.22 26.74 2.87
CA THR A 133 -9.60 25.52 3.38
C THR A 133 -10.34 24.30 2.84
N TYR A 134 -9.60 23.33 2.34
CA TYR A 134 -10.11 22.02 1.94
C TYR A 134 -9.98 21.04 3.10
N ASN A 135 -11.10 20.54 3.63
CA ASN A 135 -11.12 19.66 4.79
C ASN A 135 -11.33 18.22 4.38
N VAL A 136 -10.37 17.36 4.67
CA VAL A 136 -10.35 15.94 4.30
C VAL A 136 -10.43 15.07 5.55
N GLY A 137 -11.35 14.11 5.58
CA GLY A 137 -11.40 13.08 6.62
C GLY A 137 -10.57 11.86 6.21
N VAL A 138 -9.73 11.37 7.11
CA VAL A 138 -8.88 10.19 6.93
C VAL A 138 -9.04 9.20 8.09
N PHE A 139 -8.67 7.92 7.90
CA PHE A 139 -8.92 6.86 8.89
C PHE A 139 -7.68 6.42 9.66
N SER A 140 -6.52 6.85 9.24
CA SER A 140 -5.25 6.58 9.92
C SER A 140 -4.35 7.80 9.82
N ASP A 141 -3.36 7.83 10.68
CA ASP A 141 -2.37 8.87 10.73
C ASP A 141 -1.16 8.55 9.87
N ILE A 142 -0.33 9.54 9.59
CA ILE A 142 1.02 9.33 9.09
C ILE A 142 1.88 8.72 10.20
N THR A 143 3.00 8.12 9.81
CA THR A 143 3.96 7.52 10.74
C THR A 143 5.10 8.47 11.07
N THR A 144 5.48 9.31 10.12
CA THR A 144 6.61 10.25 10.22
C THR A 144 6.43 11.40 9.24
N ILE A 145 7.08 12.53 9.51
CA ILE A 145 7.24 13.65 8.56
C ILE A 145 8.60 13.62 7.84
N ASN A 146 9.50 12.73 8.24
CA ASN A 146 10.76 12.51 7.55
C ASN A 146 10.53 11.77 6.24
N TYR A 147 10.77 12.42 5.10
CA TYR A 147 10.46 11.85 3.80
C TYR A 147 11.30 10.61 3.46
N TRP A 148 12.54 10.53 3.96
CA TRP A 148 13.40 9.34 3.79
C TRP A 148 12.80 8.12 4.47
N ALA A 149 12.34 8.25 5.71
CA ALA A 149 11.68 7.19 6.45
C ALA A 149 10.28 6.88 5.90
N ALA A 150 9.50 7.92 5.53
CA ALA A 150 8.14 7.79 5.02
C ALA A 150 8.04 6.99 3.72
N ASN A 151 9.11 6.95 2.93
CA ASN A 151 9.22 6.12 1.72
C ASN A 151 10.16 4.92 1.89
N GLY A 152 10.69 4.72 3.08
CA GLY A 152 11.54 3.62 3.52
C GLY A 152 10.79 2.69 4.48
N PRO A 153 11.32 2.49 5.70
CA PRO A 153 10.74 1.54 6.67
C PRO A 153 9.33 1.92 7.15
N ASP A 154 9.01 3.22 7.14
CA ASP A 154 7.70 3.74 7.55
C ASP A 154 6.72 3.91 6.39
N ASN A 155 6.99 3.27 5.24
CA ASN A 155 6.17 3.43 4.04
C ASN A 155 4.73 2.93 4.27
N THR A 156 3.80 3.88 4.24
CA THR A 156 2.37 3.61 4.28
C THR A 156 1.64 4.47 3.25
N VAL A 157 0.51 3.98 2.79
CA VAL A 157 -0.36 4.73 1.88
C VAL A 157 -0.82 6.06 2.47
N TRP A 158 -0.92 6.17 3.79
CA TRP A 158 -1.32 7.40 4.48
C TRP A 158 -0.26 8.49 4.39
N ASN A 159 1.03 8.12 4.48
CA ASN A 159 2.12 9.05 4.22
C ASN A 159 2.03 9.62 2.79
N SER A 160 1.78 8.78 1.81
CA SER A 160 1.65 9.20 0.41
C SER A 160 0.45 10.11 0.15
N TYR A 161 -0.64 9.99 0.93
CA TYR A 161 -1.82 10.82 0.75
C TYR A 161 -1.73 12.18 1.45
N MET A 162 -1.03 12.25 2.57
CA MET A 162 -1.11 13.40 3.46
C MET A 162 0.14 14.27 3.46
N LEU A 163 1.33 13.69 3.24
CA LEU A 163 2.55 14.49 3.13
C LEU A 163 2.56 15.25 1.79
N PRO A 164 3.08 16.49 1.78
CA PRO A 164 3.28 17.21 0.54
C PRO A 164 4.18 16.43 -0.42
N ASN A 165 3.77 16.32 -1.68
CA ASN A 165 4.54 15.62 -2.69
C ASN A 165 5.85 16.36 -3.00
N ARG A 166 6.85 15.58 -3.36
CA ARG A 166 8.11 16.09 -3.92
C ARG A 166 8.02 16.10 -5.45
N LEU A 167 8.67 17.06 -6.08
CA LEU A 167 8.79 17.05 -7.53
C LEU A 167 9.61 15.86 -8.00
N THR A 168 9.33 15.43 -9.21
CA THR A 168 10.03 14.37 -9.94
C THR A 168 10.46 14.91 -11.29
N MET A 169 11.34 14.24 -12.01
CA MET A 169 11.65 14.66 -13.39
C MET A 169 10.44 14.49 -14.30
N PHE A 170 9.75 13.35 -14.20
CA PHE A 170 8.53 13.06 -14.95
C PHE A 170 7.47 12.46 -14.04
N GLY A 171 6.20 12.73 -14.36
CA GLY A 171 5.05 12.00 -13.85
C GLY A 171 4.48 11.05 -14.88
N LEU A 172 3.43 10.31 -14.53
CA LEU A 172 2.70 9.43 -15.43
C LEU A 172 1.23 9.82 -15.54
N SER A 173 0.70 9.70 -16.75
CA SER A 173 -0.75 9.71 -16.98
C SER A 173 -1.34 8.35 -16.62
N ASP A 174 -2.34 8.31 -15.73
CA ASP A 174 -3.06 7.08 -15.38
C ASP A 174 -3.74 6.39 -16.57
N VAL A 175 -4.16 7.17 -17.54
CA VAL A 175 -4.99 6.68 -18.64
C VAL A 175 -4.15 5.96 -19.71
N THR A 176 -2.99 6.50 -20.01
CA THR A 176 -2.14 6.04 -21.11
C THR A 176 -0.76 5.59 -20.67
N PHE A 177 -0.42 5.82 -19.39
CA PHE A 177 0.90 5.60 -18.83
C PHE A 177 2.00 6.34 -19.59
N THR A 178 1.64 7.48 -20.16
CA THR A 178 2.53 8.35 -20.92
C THR A 178 3.24 9.31 -19.96
N PHE A 179 4.51 9.58 -20.20
CA PHE A 179 5.25 10.55 -19.40
C PHE A 179 4.67 11.96 -19.56
N ILE A 180 4.61 12.66 -18.44
CA ILE A 180 4.28 14.06 -18.35
C ILE A 180 5.47 14.77 -17.71
N PRO A 181 6.11 15.75 -18.38
CA PRO A 181 7.19 16.53 -17.79
C PRO A 181 6.75 17.22 -16.50
N ASN A 182 7.58 17.12 -15.47
CA ASN A 182 7.39 17.82 -14.21
C ASN A 182 8.56 18.83 -14.01
N ALA A 183 9.71 18.39 -13.48
CA ALA A 183 10.92 19.21 -13.46
C ALA A 183 11.70 19.17 -14.78
N ALA A 184 11.44 18.19 -15.65
CA ALA A 184 12.06 18.10 -16.96
C ALA A 184 11.55 19.20 -17.91
N ALA A 185 12.44 19.73 -18.76
CA ALA A 185 12.13 20.68 -19.83
C ALA A 185 11.86 20.00 -21.19
N VAL A 186 11.74 18.67 -21.21
CA VAL A 186 11.55 17.84 -22.40
C VAL A 186 10.47 16.80 -22.14
N THR A 187 9.85 16.29 -23.22
CA THR A 187 8.82 15.24 -23.12
C THR A 187 9.39 13.85 -22.93
N GLU A 188 10.64 13.64 -23.29
CA GLU A 188 11.35 12.38 -23.17
C GLU A 188 12.82 12.66 -22.86
N PRO A 189 13.51 11.81 -22.10
CA PRO A 189 14.96 11.91 -21.90
C PRO A 189 15.69 11.64 -23.23
N ASP A 190 16.95 12.01 -23.31
CA ASP A 190 17.80 11.54 -24.38
C ASP A 190 17.85 10.01 -24.37
N PRO A 191 17.88 9.33 -25.52
CA PRO A 191 18.02 7.87 -25.57
C PRO A 191 19.25 7.38 -24.83
N LEU A 192 19.12 6.27 -24.07
CA LEU A 192 20.24 5.62 -23.40
C LEU A 192 21.35 5.29 -24.43
N ALA A 193 22.52 5.87 -24.24
CA ALA A 193 23.70 5.68 -25.07
C ALA A 193 24.81 4.96 -24.26
N GLN A 194 25.60 4.13 -24.94
CA GLN A 194 26.76 3.47 -24.31
C GLN A 194 28.01 4.34 -24.47
N GLU A 195 28.59 4.74 -23.35
CA GLU A 195 29.87 5.48 -23.26
C GLU A 195 30.91 4.62 -22.53
N GLY A 196 31.75 3.90 -23.27
CA GLY A 196 32.69 2.95 -22.69
C GLY A 196 31.98 1.71 -22.12
N GLU A 197 32.08 1.50 -20.82
CA GLU A 197 31.36 0.43 -20.10
C GLU A 197 30.06 0.90 -19.47
N GLU A 198 29.80 2.22 -19.44
CA GLU A 198 28.64 2.85 -18.82
C GLU A 198 27.51 3.06 -19.84
N TRP A 199 26.27 3.14 -19.33
CA TRP A 199 25.09 3.56 -20.07
C TRP A 199 24.64 4.92 -19.52
N VAL A 200 24.39 5.86 -20.41
CA VAL A 200 24.11 7.25 -20.00
C VAL A 200 22.88 7.81 -20.71
N THR A 201 22.19 8.70 -20.02
CA THR A 201 21.17 9.57 -20.61
C THR A 201 21.24 10.94 -19.97
N GLN A 202 20.72 11.95 -20.64
CA GLN A 202 20.63 13.31 -20.11
C GLN A 202 19.20 13.81 -20.17
N VAL A 203 18.83 14.62 -19.19
CA VAL A 203 17.51 15.26 -19.09
C VAL A 203 17.71 16.73 -18.78
N PRO A 204 17.40 17.64 -19.74
CA PRO A 204 17.32 19.06 -19.45
C PRO A 204 16.18 19.38 -18.47
N MET A 205 16.42 20.32 -17.57
CA MET A 205 15.48 20.74 -16.55
C MET A 205 14.90 22.13 -16.84
N ARG A 206 13.74 22.38 -16.25
CA ARG A 206 13.12 23.71 -16.18
C ARG A 206 14.01 24.64 -15.35
N GLN A 207 13.98 25.93 -15.70
CA GLN A 207 14.79 26.96 -15.03
C GLN A 207 13.93 27.93 -14.20
N ASP A 208 12.62 27.70 -14.14
CA ASP A 208 11.64 28.55 -13.47
C ASP A 208 11.15 27.96 -12.14
N ILE A 209 11.74 26.86 -11.68
CA ILE A 209 11.39 26.22 -10.41
C ILE A 209 12.29 26.76 -9.29
N GLN A 210 11.68 27.07 -8.15
CA GLN A 210 12.36 27.47 -6.92
C GLN A 210 11.83 26.66 -5.73
N TRP A 211 12.70 26.45 -4.75
CA TRP A 211 12.28 26.00 -3.44
C TRP A 211 11.51 27.10 -2.69
N SER A 212 10.69 26.71 -1.71
CA SER A 212 9.85 27.65 -0.96
C SER A 212 10.62 28.70 -0.11
N ASP A 213 11.89 28.51 0.11
CA ASP A 213 12.80 29.46 0.75
C ASP A 213 13.50 30.39 -0.24
N GLY A 214 13.25 30.23 -1.54
CA GLY A 214 13.75 31.07 -2.62
C GLY A 214 15.06 30.61 -3.27
N GLU A 215 15.65 29.49 -2.81
CA GLU A 215 16.81 28.88 -3.47
C GLU A 215 16.38 28.27 -4.82
N PRO A 216 17.22 28.31 -5.88
CA PRO A 216 16.89 27.72 -7.15
C PRO A 216 16.82 26.18 -7.06
N PHE A 217 15.88 25.59 -7.78
CA PHE A 217 15.80 24.14 -7.96
C PHE A 217 16.70 23.73 -9.12
N THR A 218 17.70 22.91 -8.88
CA THR A 218 18.76 22.63 -9.85
C THR A 218 19.05 21.13 -10.04
N ALA A 219 19.94 20.81 -10.98
CA ALA A 219 20.39 19.44 -11.21
C ALA A 219 21.20 18.87 -10.04
N GLU A 220 21.76 19.71 -9.16
CA GLU A 220 22.45 19.27 -7.95
C GLU A 220 21.47 18.65 -6.95
N ASP A 221 20.23 19.16 -6.82
CA ASP A 221 19.20 18.56 -5.96
C ASP A 221 18.88 17.12 -6.41
N VAL A 222 18.79 16.88 -7.73
CA VAL A 222 18.56 15.55 -8.30
C VAL A 222 19.74 14.63 -8.05
N ALA A 223 20.95 15.12 -8.33
CA ALA A 223 22.18 14.37 -8.14
C ALA A 223 22.40 14.03 -6.65
N PHE A 224 22.17 15.00 -5.76
CA PHE A 224 22.25 14.81 -4.31
C PHE A 224 21.31 13.71 -3.83
N THR A 225 20.03 13.82 -4.17
CA THR A 225 19.02 12.86 -3.69
C THR A 225 19.35 11.43 -4.11
N ALA A 226 19.68 11.24 -5.39
CA ALA A 226 20.01 9.93 -5.93
C ALA A 226 21.28 9.34 -5.28
N ASN A 227 22.36 10.12 -5.22
CA ASN A 227 23.64 9.65 -4.71
C ASN A 227 23.59 9.39 -3.19
N ALA A 228 22.81 10.19 -2.45
CA ALA A 228 22.57 9.92 -1.02
C ALA A 228 21.84 8.59 -0.80
N ALA A 229 20.80 8.31 -1.60
CA ALA A 229 20.08 7.05 -1.52
C ALA A 229 20.97 5.84 -1.84
N LEU A 230 21.85 5.96 -2.85
CA LEU A 230 22.82 4.93 -3.23
C LEU A 230 23.89 4.72 -2.14
N GLU A 231 24.47 5.79 -1.59
CA GLU A 231 25.50 5.71 -0.54
C GLU A 231 24.94 5.09 0.75
N LEU A 232 23.71 5.44 1.10
CA LEU A 232 22.98 4.86 2.23
C LEU A 232 22.55 3.42 2.01
N GLY A 233 22.58 2.92 0.78
CA GLY A 233 22.09 1.57 0.44
C GLY A 233 20.60 1.40 0.73
N LEU A 234 19.76 2.39 0.39
CA LEU A 234 18.32 2.34 0.68
C LEU A 234 17.63 1.32 -0.21
N ILE A 235 17.12 0.25 0.43
CA ILE A 235 16.39 -0.82 -0.26
C ILE A 235 14.94 -0.98 0.24
N SER A 236 14.60 -0.38 1.37
CA SER A 236 13.26 -0.47 1.94
C SER A 236 12.26 0.45 1.25
N GLY A 237 10.97 0.06 1.27
CA GLY A 237 9.89 0.85 0.71
C GLY A 237 10.05 1.09 -0.80
N ASN A 238 9.99 2.36 -1.20
CA ASN A 238 10.05 2.77 -2.61
C ASN A 238 11.47 3.06 -3.12
N TRP A 239 12.46 3.18 -2.22
CA TRP A 239 13.80 3.64 -2.59
C TRP A 239 14.52 2.72 -3.57
N SER A 240 14.39 1.39 -3.42
CA SER A 240 15.00 0.43 -4.36
C SER A 240 14.41 0.50 -5.77
N ASN A 241 13.19 0.99 -5.92
CA ASN A 241 12.57 1.15 -7.24
C ASN A 241 13.10 2.41 -7.94
N TRP A 242 13.37 3.45 -7.16
CA TRP A 242 13.84 4.73 -7.67
C TRP A 242 15.34 4.75 -7.94
N TYR A 243 16.15 4.25 -7.00
CA TYR A 243 17.59 4.32 -7.03
C TYR A 243 18.24 2.96 -6.74
N ASP A 244 18.11 2.03 -7.70
CA ASP A 244 18.64 0.68 -7.59
C ASP A 244 20.15 0.66 -7.93
N GLY A 245 20.99 0.49 -6.89
CA GLY A 245 22.45 0.41 -7.04
C GLY A 245 22.97 -0.78 -7.85
N ASN A 246 22.11 -1.76 -8.21
CA ASN A 246 22.48 -2.82 -9.15
C ASN A 246 22.47 -2.34 -10.61
N PHE A 247 21.91 -1.18 -10.89
CA PHE A 247 21.86 -0.57 -12.21
C PHE A 247 22.48 0.82 -12.24
N LEU A 248 22.01 1.71 -11.36
CA LEU A 248 22.44 3.10 -11.29
C LEU A 248 23.77 3.21 -10.53
N ASP A 249 24.78 3.74 -11.19
CA ASP A 249 26.09 4.02 -10.57
C ASP A 249 26.05 5.35 -9.84
N ARG A 250 25.59 6.41 -10.53
CA ARG A 250 25.53 7.77 -10.00
C ARG A 250 24.66 8.67 -10.86
N VAL A 251 24.31 9.81 -10.30
CA VAL A 251 23.66 10.92 -11.01
C VAL A 251 24.58 12.15 -10.89
N GLU A 252 24.74 12.86 -12.00
CA GLU A 252 25.64 14.02 -12.12
C GLU A 252 24.84 15.25 -12.56
N ALA A 253 25.12 16.41 -11.99
CA ALA A 253 24.76 17.68 -12.58
C ALA A 253 25.78 18.01 -13.68
N ALA A 254 25.38 17.84 -14.96
CA ALA A 254 26.24 18.19 -16.09
C ALA A 254 26.42 19.71 -16.23
N ASP A 255 25.39 20.45 -15.85
CA ASP A 255 25.34 21.88 -15.56
C ASP A 255 24.17 22.15 -14.62
N ASP A 256 23.92 23.41 -14.23
CA ASP A 256 22.88 23.77 -13.25
C ASP A 256 21.47 23.23 -13.61
N TYR A 257 21.20 22.94 -14.88
CA TYR A 257 19.89 22.55 -15.38
C TYR A 257 19.92 21.35 -16.36
N THR A 258 20.96 20.51 -16.26
CA THR A 258 21.06 19.27 -17.03
C THR A 258 21.49 18.13 -16.13
N VAL A 259 20.61 17.16 -15.92
CA VAL A 259 20.89 15.95 -15.15
C VAL A 259 21.45 14.88 -16.07
N ARG A 260 22.54 14.23 -15.68
CA ARG A 260 23.14 13.09 -16.37
C ARG A 260 23.04 11.85 -15.47
N TYR A 261 22.27 10.86 -15.91
CA TYR A 261 22.16 9.58 -15.26
C TYR A 261 23.17 8.60 -15.83
N VAL A 262 23.94 7.96 -14.96
CA VAL A 262 25.01 7.03 -15.32
C VAL A 262 24.70 5.66 -14.72
N TYR A 263 24.58 4.66 -15.59
CA TYR A 263 24.30 3.29 -15.20
C TYR A 263 25.49 2.40 -15.54
N HIS A 264 25.93 1.57 -14.59
CA HIS A 264 26.95 0.55 -14.86
C HIS A 264 26.36 -0.69 -15.56
N THR A 265 25.05 -0.92 -15.42
CA THR A 265 24.29 -1.97 -16.12
C THR A 265 23.16 -1.32 -16.89
N LYS A 266 22.90 -1.75 -18.14
CA LYS A 266 21.78 -1.21 -18.91
C LYS A 266 20.46 -1.46 -18.20
N PRO A 267 19.75 -0.42 -17.75
CA PRO A 267 18.46 -0.59 -17.10
C PRO A 267 17.38 -0.97 -18.11
N GLY A 268 16.39 -1.73 -17.66
CA GLY A 268 15.12 -1.90 -18.35
C GLY A 268 14.15 -0.77 -18.03
N LEU A 269 12.91 -0.92 -18.54
CA LEU A 269 11.83 0.06 -18.30
C LEU A 269 11.57 0.29 -16.80
N ALA A 270 11.57 -0.78 -16.00
CA ALA A 270 11.31 -0.72 -14.57
C ALA A 270 12.22 0.26 -13.82
N ARG A 271 13.52 0.18 -14.08
CA ARG A 271 14.54 0.93 -13.32
C ARG A 271 14.89 2.26 -13.95
N HIS A 272 14.55 2.48 -15.21
CA HIS A 272 14.78 3.77 -15.88
C HIS A 272 13.50 4.60 -15.91
N GLU A 273 12.52 4.19 -16.73
CA GLU A 273 11.33 4.98 -17.00
C GLU A 273 10.35 5.02 -15.81
N TYR A 274 10.11 3.87 -15.19
CA TYR A 274 9.16 3.73 -14.07
C TYR A 274 9.81 3.84 -12.69
N GLY A 275 11.13 3.92 -12.63
CA GLY A 275 11.91 4.10 -11.41
C GLY A 275 12.60 5.46 -11.35
N THR A 276 13.86 5.51 -11.79
CA THR A 276 14.76 6.67 -11.62
C THR A 276 14.19 8.01 -12.13
N LEU A 277 13.49 8.01 -13.28
CA LEU A 277 12.91 9.23 -13.85
C LEU A 277 11.68 9.75 -13.09
N GLN A 278 11.07 8.92 -12.24
CA GLN A 278 9.93 9.28 -11.40
C GLN A 278 10.30 9.42 -9.92
N ALA A 279 11.59 9.36 -9.62
CA ALA A 279 12.07 9.46 -8.25
C ALA A 279 11.84 10.88 -7.69
N PRO A 280 11.51 11.01 -6.40
CA PRO A 280 11.35 12.30 -5.74
C PRO A 280 12.67 13.02 -5.60
N ILE A 281 12.62 14.35 -5.64
CA ILE A 281 13.79 15.23 -5.53
C ILE A 281 13.68 16.00 -4.23
N LEU A 282 14.73 15.98 -3.42
CA LEU A 282 14.85 16.65 -2.14
C LEU A 282 15.84 17.81 -2.22
N ALA A 283 15.63 18.83 -1.39
CA ALA A 283 16.49 20.03 -1.36
C ALA A 283 17.91 19.69 -0.84
N GLU A 284 18.90 19.78 -1.69
CA GLU A 284 20.29 19.52 -1.34
C GLU A 284 20.74 20.44 -0.19
N HIS A 285 20.51 21.74 -0.31
CA HIS A 285 20.97 22.74 0.66
C HIS A 285 20.41 22.54 2.08
N TYR A 286 19.25 21.87 2.20
CA TYR A 286 18.68 21.49 3.49
C TYR A 286 19.21 20.14 3.98
N TRP A 287 19.16 19.12 3.12
CA TRP A 287 19.43 17.74 3.52
C TRP A 287 20.91 17.37 3.52
N ALA A 288 21.77 18.04 2.73
CA ALA A 288 23.18 17.65 2.62
C ALA A 288 23.92 17.62 3.96
N PRO A 289 23.81 18.61 4.87
CA PRO A 289 24.51 18.55 6.15
C PRO A 289 24.01 17.41 7.04
N ILE A 290 22.72 17.04 6.95
CA ILE A 290 22.11 15.95 7.72
C ILE A 290 22.57 14.60 7.19
N VAL A 291 22.54 14.43 5.88
CA VAL A 291 23.00 13.20 5.21
C VAL A 291 24.52 13.03 5.43
N GLU A 292 25.31 14.10 5.35
CA GLU A 292 26.76 14.04 5.58
C GLU A 292 27.11 13.55 6.99
N GLU A 293 26.36 13.95 7.99
CA GLU A 293 26.49 13.44 9.36
C GLU A 293 26.09 11.96 9.43
N ALA A 294 24.95 11.59 8.87
CA ALA A 294 24.44 10.23 8.88
C ALA A 294 25.36 9.23 8.17
N VAL A 295 25.91 9.56 6.99
CA VAL A 295 26.77 8.66 6.20
C VAL A 295 28.23 8.59 6.73
N ALA A 296 28.59 9.33 7.77
CA ALA A 296 29.95 9.32 8.32
C ALA A 296 30.48 7.91 8.65
N PRO A 297 29.72 6.98 9.22
CA PRO A 297 30.14 5.59 9.43
C PRO A 297 30.52 4.88 8.13
N VAL A 298 29.72 5.07 7.06
CA VAL A 298 29.95 4.45 5.75
C VAL A 298 31.29 4.97 5.16
N ARG A 299 31.48 6.28 5.16
CA ARG A 299 32.71 6.92 4.63
C ARG A 299 33.95 6.57 5.44
N ALA A 300 33.81 6.26 6.72
CA ALA A 300 34.93 5.85 7.57
C ALA A 300 35.51 4.48 7.19
N LEU A 301 34.78 3.63 6.45
CA LEU A 301 35.27 2.32 6.01
C LEU A 301 36.30 2.38 4.88
N GLY A 302 36.38 3.50 4.12
CA GLY A 302 37.35 3.67 3.03
C GLY A 302 36.91 2.98 1.73
N GLU A 303 37.82 2.78 0.78
CA GLU A 303 37.53 2.45 -0.62
C GLU A 303 37.12 1.00 -0.91
N SER A 304 37.23 0.06 0.01
CA SER A 304 36.92 -1.36 -0.24
C SER A 304 36.54 -2.08 1.07
N PRO A 305 35.42 -1.71 1.68
CA PRO A 305 34.97 -2.38 2.89
C PRO A 305 34.52 -3.84 2.59
N GLY A 306 34.49 -4.67 3.63
CA GLY A 306 33.77 -5.95 3.55
C GLY A 306 32.27 -5.71 3.43
N GLU A 307 31.58 -6.62 2.76
CA GLU A 307 30.13 -6.51 2.53
C GLU A 307 29.34 -6.39 3.85
N ASP A 308 29.63 -7.25 4.84
CA ASP A 308 29.00 -7.19 6.16
C ASP A 308 29.30 -5.87 6.91
N GLU A 309 30.54 -5.33 6.76
CA GLU A 309 30.93 -4.06 7.38
C GLU A 309 30.22 -2.87 6.72
N LEU A 310 30.07 -2.90 5.40
CA LEU A 310 29.34 -1.88 4.65
C LEU A 310 27.85 -1.89 5.05
N LEU A 311 27.23 -3.06 5.05
CA LEU A 311 25.80 -3.20 5.42
C LEU A 311 25.55 -2.70 6.85
N ALA A 312 26.41 -3.04 7.80
CA ALA A 312 26.28 -2.57 9.18
C ALA A 312 26.41 -1.05 9.29
N ALA A 313 27.36 -0.44 8.57
CA ALA A 313 27.53 1.00 8.56
C ALA A 313 26.38 1.73 7.86
N GLN A 314 25.84 1.16 6.78
CA GLN A 314 24.65 1.68 6.12
C GLN A 314 23.41 1.62 7.01
N GLN A 315 23.21 0.53 7.76
CA GLN A 315 22.12 0.43 8.73
C GLN A 315 22.25 1.47 9.85
N GLU A 316 23.45 1.74 10.36
CA GLU A 316 23.68 2.79 11.34
C GLU A 316 23.35 4.18 10.74
N ALA A 317 23.80 4.45 9.52
CA ALA A 317 23.53 5.69 8.80
C ALA A 317 22.04 5.92 8.52
N GLN A 318 21.34 4.86 8.12
CA GLN A 318 19.89 4.88 7.90
C GLN A 318 19.12 5.19 9.19
N GLN A 319 19.48 4.55 10.31
CA GLN A 319 18.84 4.81 11.60
C GLN A 319 19.00 6.28 12.03
N GLU A 320 20.19 6.86 11.84
CA GLU A 320 20.44 8.27 12.14
C GLU A 320 19.58 9.19 11.26
N LEU A 321 19.57 8.95 9.95
CA LEU A 321 18.79 9.74 9.00
C LEU A 321 17.29 9.64 9.27
N PHE A 322 16.77 8.44 9.49
CA PHE A 322 15.33 8.21 9.69
C PHE A 322 14.82 8.77 11.04
N ALA A 323 15.70 8.84 12.04
CA ALA A 323 15.37 9.45 13.33
C ALA A 323 15.35 11.00 13.29
N HIS A 324 15.86 11.62 12.22
CA HIS A 324 15.84 13.07 12.09
C HIS A 324 14.41 13.59 11.95
N ALA A 325 14.04 14.59 12.77
CA ALA A 325 12.78 15.30 12.68
C ALA A 325 12.97 16.58 11.84
N PRO A 326 12.51 16.63 10.58
CA PRO A 326 12.70 17.81 9.74
C PRO A 326 11.97 19.02 10.33
N ASP A 327 12.65 20.16 10.38
CA ASP A 327 12.09 21.44 10.78
C ASP A 327 12.48 22.49 9.74
N GLY A 328 11.47 23.12 9.14
CA GLY A 328 11.69 24.11 8.09
C GLY A 328 12.23 23.54 6.77
N GLU A 329 11.95 22.27 6.47
CA GLU A 329 12.28 21.67 5.16
C GLU A 329 11.62 22.46 4.02
N PRO A 330 12.35 22.91 2.99
CA PRO A 330 11.77 23.59 1.85
C PRO A 330 11.11 22.62 0.88
N PHE A 331 10.08 23.10 0.17
CA PHE A 331 9.31 22.35 -0.81
C PHE A 331 9.27 23.11 -2.14
N ALA A 332 9.23 22.40 -3.26
CA ALA A 332 9.05 22.98 -4.58
C ALA A 332 7.68 22.59 -5.23
N GLY A 333 6.92 21.69 -4.59
CA GLY A 333 5.59 21.27 -5.02
C GLY A 333 4.49 22.29 -4.71
N ALA A 334 3.24 21.92 -5.00
CA ALA A 334 2.07 22.79 -4.86
C ALA A 334 1.70 23.11 -3.40
N PHE A 335 2.11 22.30 -2.46
CA PHE A 335 1.82 22.47 -1.04
C PHE A 335 3.08 22.38 -0.18
N LEU A 336 3.04 23.07 0.97
CA LEU A 336 4.07 23.12 1.99
C LEU A 336 3.52 22.42 3.25
N PHE A 337 4.34 21.61 3.90
CA PHE A 337 3.98 21.08 5.22
C PHE A 337 3.93 22.22 6.24
N SER A 338 2.80 22.38 6.94
CA SER A 338 2.65 23.41 7.95
C SER A 338 2.49 22.90 9.37
N GLY A 339 1.95 21.71 9.58
CA GLY A 339 1.84 21.14 10.92
C GLY A 339 1.26 19.74 10.97
N TRP A 340 1.59 19.04 12.05
CA TRP A 340 1.03 17.73 12.37
C TRP A 340 0.88 17.57 13.89
N GLU A 341 -0.32 17.25 14.31
CA GLU A 341 -0.61 16.83 15.68
C GLU A 341 -1.04 15.35 15.65
N PRO A 342 -0.20 14.45 16.13
CA PRO A 342 -0.45 13.00 16.04
C PRO A 342 -1.82 12.59 16.57
N GLY A 343 -2.56 11.84 15.76
CA GLY A 343 -3.91 11.36 16.06
C GLY A 343 -5.02 12.41 15.96
N ALA A 344 -4.71 13.63 15.55
CA ALA A 344 -5.68 14.71 15.42
C ALA A 344 -5.78 15.25 14.00
N PHE A 345 -4.72 15.86 13.47
CA PHE A 345 -4.76 16.47 12.15
C PHE A 345 -3.35 16.64 11.54
N LEU A 346 -3.31 16.84 10.22
CA LEU A 346 -2.16 17.31 9.47
C LEU A 346 -2.60 18.46 8.55
N ASP A 347 -1.79 19.52 8.49
CA ASP A 347 -2.05 20.72 7.69
C ASP A 347 -0.96 20.92 6.64
N ASN A 348 -1.40 21.23 5.40
CA ASN A 348 -0.53 21.65 4.31
C ASN A 348 -1.03 23.00 3.76
N ASP A 349 -0.17 23.99 3.74
CA ASP A 349 -0.47 25.30 3.14
C ASP A 349 -0.15 25.30 1.63
N ALA A 350 -0.93 26.05 0.85
CA ALA A 350 -0.63 26.22 -0.56
C ALA A 350 0.72 26.94 -0.76
N ASN A 351 1.52 26.45 -1.67
CA ASN A 351 2.78 27.09 -2.04
C ASN A 351 2.52 28.27 -3.00
N PRO A 352 2.74 29.51 -2.58
CA PRO A 352 2.50 30.69 -3.41
C PRO A 352 3.48 30.80 -4.59
N GLU A 353 4.66 30.14 -4.48
CA GLU A 353 5.72 30.16 -5.48
C GLU A 353 5.69 28.91 -6.38
N TYR A 354 4.61 28.11 -6.32
CA TYR A 354 4.50 26.92 -7.15
C TYR A 354 4.53 27.27 -8.64
N PHE A 355 5.54 26.83 -9.34
CA PHE A 355 5.87 27.22 -10.72
C PHE A 355 4.73 26.97 -11.73
N ASN A 356 3.90 25.95 -11.49
CA ASN A 356 2.85 25.53 -12.41
C ASN A 356 1.47 26.13 -12.07
N SER A 357 1.36 26.91 -10.99
CA SER A 357 0.10 27.52 -10.57
C SER A 357 -0.51 28.42 -11.65
N GLY A 358 -1.79 28.17 -11.97
CA GLY A 358 -2.54 28.93 -12.97
C GLY A 358 -2.31 28.50 -14.42
N ASN A 359 -1.41 27.56 -14.70
CA ASN A 359 -1.23 27.00 -16.04
C ASN A 359 -2.48 26.24 -16.49
N THR A 360 -2.69 26.16 -17.79
CA THR A 360 -3.82 25.45 -18.39
C THR A 360 -3.34 24.14 -19.02
N ILE A 361 -3.95 23.05 -18.59
CA ILE A 361 -3.70 21.71 -19.12
C ILE A 361 -4.86 21.30 -20.02
N ASN A 362 -4.56 20.82 -21.22
CA ASN A 362 -5.50 20.22 -22.16
C ASN A 362 -5.22 18.71 -22.28
N LEU A 363 -6.25 17.89 -22.09
CA LEU A 363 -6.22 16.45 -22.28
C LEU A 363 -7.02 16.07 -23.52
N TYR A 364 -6.56 15.08 -24.27
CA TYR A 364 -7.14 14.65 -25.53
C TYR A 364 -7.57 13.18 -25.49
N GLU A 365 -8.48 12.79 -26.39
CA GLU A 365 -9.08 11.44 -26.43
C GLU A 365 -8.04 10.33 -26.71
N ASP A 366 -6.96 10.66 -27.39
CA ASP A 366 -5.84 9.77 -27.68
C ASP A 366 -4.80 9.68 -26.53
N GLY A 367 -5.07 10.35 -25.42
CA GLY A 367 -4.18 10.42 -24.27
C GLY A 367 -3.08 11.47 -24.40
N ALA A 368 -3.08 12.26 -25.47
CA ALA A 368 -2.17 13.39 -25.58
C ALA A 368 -2.46 14.44 -24.51
N TYR A 369 -1.37 15.08 -24.04
CA TYR A 369 -1.37 16.13 -23.03
C TYR A 369 -0.75 17.39 -23.62
N GLN A 370 -1.25 18.54 -23.28
CA GLN A 370 -0.68 19.83 -23.66
C GLN A 370 -0.88 20.86 -22.57
N ASP A 371 0.19 21.52 -22.19
CA ASP A 371 0.17 22.73 -21.37
C ASP A 371 0.80 23.92 -22.15
N SER A 372 1.10 25.02 -21.44
CA SER A 372 1.69 26.21 -22.04
C SER A 372 3.12 26.00 -22.57
N GLU A 373 3.85 25.03 -22.03
CA GLU A 373 5.27 24.80 -22.29
C GLU A 373 5.51 23.49 -23.06
N VAL A 374 4.70 22.47 -22.80
CA VAL A 374 4.95 21.09 -23.23
C VAL A 374 3.75 20.50 -23.94
N THR A 375 4.02 19.68 -24.95
CA THR A 375 3.02 18.82 -25.60
C THR A 375 3.55 17.40 -25.65
N VAL A 376 2.84 16.47 -25.00
CA VAL A 376 3.10 15.03 -25.04
C VAL A 376 2.13 14.37 -25.99
N GLY A 377 2.61 13.47 -26.83
CA GLY A 377 1.80 12.82 -27.87
C GLY A 377 1.51 13.75 -29.06
N GLN A 378 0.43 13.45 -29.75
CA GLN A 378 0.00 14.24 -30.92
C GLN A 378 -1.47 14.62 -30.75
N PRO A 379 -1.77 15.78 -30.14
CA PRO A 379 -3.14 16.21 -29.90
C PRO A 379 -3.98 16.18 -31.17
N GLN A 380 -5.12 15.50 -31.12
CA GLN A 380 -6.07 15.40 -32.24
C GLN A 380 -7.43 16.00 -31.86
N GLY A 381 -7.94 16.90 -32.66
CA GLY A 381 -9.26 17.50 -32.44
C GLY A 381 -9.30 18.51 -31.29
N ASP A 382 -10.49 18.68 -30.70
CA ASP A 382 -10.69 19.54 -29.55
C ASP A 382 -10.30 18.78 -28.26
N PRO A 383 -9.78 19.45 -27.21
CA PRO A 383 -9.51 18.80 -25.94
C PRO A 383 -10.77 18.15 -25.35
N LEU A 384 -10.64 16.95 -24.85
CA LEU A 384 -11.66 16.31 -24.01
C LEU A 384 -11.90 17.11 -22.73
N ALA A 385 -10.81 17.56 -22.14
CA ALA A 385 -10.80 18.32 -20.92
C ALA A 385 -9.75 19.43 -20.98
N THR A 386 -10.10 20.57 -20.40
CA THR A 386 -9.18 21.69 -20.17
C THR A 386 -9.24 22.03 -18.69
N MET A 387 -8.13 22.01 -18.00
CA MET A 387 -8.02 22.23 -16.55
C MET A 387 -7.03 23.35 -16.28
N GLN A 388 -7.37 24.18 -15.31
CA GLN A 388 -6.40 25.14 -14.75
C GLN A 388 -5.74 24.49 -13.52
N VAL A 389 -4.42 24.50 -13.48
CA VAL A 389 -3.65 23.97 -12.37
C VAL A 389 -3.82 24.86 -11.13
N GLY A 390 -4.07 24.24 -9.96
CA GLY A 390 -4.09 24.91 -8.66
C GLY A 390 -2.69 25.18 -8.10
N PRO A 391 -2.61 25.32 -6.78
CA PRO A 391 -3.68 25.15 -5.81
C PRO A 391 -4.80 26.19 -5.93
N HIS A 392 -6.06 25.75 -5.79
CA HIS A 392 -7.23 26.66 -5.76
C HIS A 392 -7.73 26.89 -4.33
N VAL A 393 -6.99 26.40 -3.34
CA VAL A 393 -7.26 26.50 -1.90
C VAL A 393 -6.03 27.07 -1.21
N ASP A 394 -6.22 27.71 -0.05
CA ASP A 394 -5.10 28.25 0.71
C ASP A 394 -4.43 27.17 1.59
N ALA A 395 -5.20 26.15 2.00
CA ALA A 395 -4.72 25.06 2.83
C ALA A 395 -5.55 23.78 2.62
N VAL A 396 -4.94 22.64 2.88
CA VAL A 396 -5.59 21.33 3.03
C VAL A 396 -5.40 20.85 4.45
N VAL A 397 -6.52 20.53 5.13
CA VAL A 397 -6.52 20.02 6.51
C VAL A 397 -7.01 18.57 6.49
N TYR A 398 -6.16 17.66 6.88
CA TYR A 398 -6.51 16.25 7.08
C TYR A 398 -6.88 16.03 8.53
N THR A 399 -8.14 15.70 8.81
CA THR A 399 -8.60 15.33 10.15
C THR A 399 -8.60 13.83 10.31
N ILE A 400 -7.95 13.33 11.36
CA ILE A 400 -7.74 11.91 11.59
C ILE A 400 -8.90 11.34 12.42
N TYR A 401 -9.61 10.37 11.86
CA TYR A 401 -10.69 9.64 12.52
C TYR A 401 -10.26 8.19 12.74
N GLY A 402 -10.38 7.68 13.95
CA GLY A 402 -9.97 6.32 14.26
C GLY A 402 -10.81 5.21 13.58
N THR A 403 -11.95 5.57 12.98
CA THR A 403 -12.87 4.63 12.32
C THR A 403 -13.56 5.25 11.11
N GLN A 404 -13.96 4.41 10.15
CA GLN A 404 -14.72 4.83 8.98
C GLN A 404 -16.06 5.48 9.37
N ASP A 405 -16.77 4.94 10.37
CA ASP A 405 -18.04 5.48 10.87
C ASP A 405 -17.92 6.92 11.35
N ALA A 406 -16.84 7.24 12.08
CA ALA A 406 -16.58 8.58 12.58
C ALA A 406 -16.35 9.58 11.43
N ALA A 407 -15.55 9.20 10.43
CA ALA A 407 -15.30 10.02 9.25
C ALA A 407 -16.56 10.23 8.40
N ILE A 408 -17.38 9.20 8.23
CA ILE A 408 -18.66 9.29 7.52
C ILE A 408 -19.62 10.25 8.25
N LEU A 409 -19.67 10.16 9.58
CA LEU A 409 -20.50 11.07 10.37
C LEU A 409 -20.03 12.52 10.23
N ALA A 410 -18.73 12.77 10.29
CA ALA A 410 -18.14 14.10 10.10
C ALA A 410 -18.45 14.68 8.70
N LEU A 411 -18.33 13.86 7.65
CA LEU A 411 -18.70 14.25 6.29
C LEU A 411 -20.18 14.65 6.19
N ARG A 412 -21.08 13.86 6.76
CA ARG A 412 -22.53 14.12 6.75
C ARG A 412 -22.89 15.36 7.56
N ASN A 413 -22.18 15.63 8.65
CA ASN A 413 -22.37 16.84 9.47
C ASN A 413 -21.74 18.08 8.83
N GLY A 414 -20.88 17.94 7.82
CA GLY A 414 -20.18 19.03 7.18
C GLY A 414 -18.96 19.53 7.94
N GLU A 415 -18.37 18.67 8.76
CA GLU A 415 -17.10 18.91 9.45
C GLU A 415 -15.91 18.72 8.51
N VAL A 416 -16.06 17.82 7.53
CA VAL A 416 -15.13 17.61 6.41
C VAL A 416 -15.86 17.70 5.09
N ASP A 417 -15.13 17.99 4.01
CA ASP A 417 -15.67 18.17 2.66
C ASP A 417 -15.55 16.92 1.81
N PHE A 418 -14.55 16.12 2.09
CA PHE A 418 -14.25 14.87 1.41
C PHE A 418 -13.83 13.79 2.42
N MET A 419 -14.21 12.56 2.15
CA MET A 419 -13.75 11.39 2.88
C MET A 419 -12.81 10.61 1.97
N LEU A 420 -11.51 10.70 2.22
CA LEU A 420 -10.50 9.93 1.52
C LEU A 420 -10.58 8.47 1.96
N ASN A 421 -10.86 7.57 1.03
CA ASN A 421 -11.04 6.15 1.32
C ASN A 421 -10.28 5.28 0.34
N SER A 422 -9.11 4.79 0.75
CA SER A 422 -8.33 3.79 0.02
C SER A 422 -8.70 2.35 0.40
N LEU A 423 -9.64 2.19 1.33
CA LEU A 423 -10.10 0.91 1.86
C LEU A 423 -11.49 0.61 1.29
N GLY A 424 -11.92 -0.62 1.33
CA GLY A 424 -13.31 -0.94 1.01
C GLY A 424 -14.27 -0.48 2.11
N LEU A 425 -15.53 -0.24 1.76
CA LEU A 425 -16.60 0.06 2.70
C LEU A 425 -17.55 -1.13 2.86
N GLN A 426 -18.03 -1.34 4.08
CA GLN A 426 -19.16 -2.23 4.28
C GLN A 426 -20.40 -1.72 3.53
N ARG A 427 -21.23 -2.65 3.05
CA ARG A 427 -22.43 -2.33 2.27
C ARG A 427 -23.34 -1.30 2.95
N GLY A 428 -23.58 -1.46 4.25
CA GLY A 428 -24.44 -0.57 5.01
C GLY A 428 -23.92 0.86 5.05
N LEU A 429 -22.61 1.07 5.11
CA LEU A 429 -21.98 2.40 5.07
C LEU A 429 -22.05 3.00 3.66
N ALA A 430 -21.73 2.21 2.63
CA ALA A 430 -21.86 2.65 1.25
C ALA A 430 -23.30 3.07 0.89
N ASP A 431 -24.30 2.29 1.34
CA ASP A 431 -25.72 2.61 1.11
C ASP A 431 -26.16 3.88 1.88
N GLN A 432 -25.62 4.13 3.08
CA GLN A 432 -25.85 5.37 3.83
C GLN A 432 -25.31 6.60 3.09
N LEU A 433 -24.11 6.50 2.53
CA LEU A 433 -23.51 7.59 1.74
C LEU A 433 -24.32 7.85 0.47
N ARG A 434 -24.68 6.79 -0.28
CA ARG A 434 -25.49 6.90 -1.50
C ARG A 434 -26.90 7.44 -1.25
N GLY A 435 -27.43 7.22 -0.05
CA GLY A 435 -28.76 7.70 0.37
C GLY A 435 -28.80 9.15 0.84
N ASP A 436 -27.65 9.80 1.04
CA ASP A 436 -27.58 11.18 1.52
C ASP A 436 -27.63 12.17 0.34
N PRO A 437 -28.66 13.03 0.23
CA PRO A 437 -28.83 13.94 -0.90
C PRO A 437 -27.78 15.09 -0.93
N ASN A 438 -27.00 15.29 0.14
CA ASN A 438 -25.96 16.32 0.21
C ASN A 438 -24.60 15.80 -0.25
N LEU A 439 -24.50 14.48 -0.51
CA LEU A 439 -23.25 13.84 -0.89
C LEU A 439 -23.28 13.40 -2.35
N THR A 440 -22.15 13.54 -3.01
CA THR A 440 -21.85 12.82 -4.24
C THR A 440 -20.96 11.63 -3.89
N VAL A 441 -21.35 10.44 -4.34
CA VAL A 441 -20.60 9.20 -4.13
C VAL A 441 -20.07 8.75 -5.48
N VAL A 442 -18.78 8.47 -5.52
CA VAL A 442 -18.08 7.92 -6.68
C VAL A 442 -17.52 6.56 -6.35
N GLU A 443 -17.39 5.69 -7.35
CA GLU A 443 -16.82 4.36 -7.22
C GLU A 443 -15.84 4.14 -8.37
N ASN A 444 -14.57 3.96 -8.02
CA ASN A 444 -13.46 3.83 -8.95
C ASN A 444 -12.81 2.44 -8.86
N PRO A 445 -12.19 1.94 -9.94
CA PRO A 445 -11.39 0.73 -9.87
C PRO A 445 -10.15 0.96 -9.00
N THR A 446 -9.64 -0.12 -8.37
CA THR A 446 -8.38 -0.06 -7.64
C THR A 446 -7.24 -0.66 -8.45
N ASN A 447 -6.02 -0.14 -8.27
CA ASN A 447 -4.78 -0.81 -8.59
C ASN A 447 -4.14 -1.29 -7.29
N GLY A 448 -4.64 -2.38 -6.77
CA GLY A 448 -4.23 -2.94 -5.50
C GLY A 448 -4.95 -4.23 -5.17
N PHE A 449 -4.51 -4.92 -4.14
CA PHE A 449 -5.16 -6.13 -3.65
C PHE A 449 -5.00 -6.31 -2.14
N ARG A 450 -5.85 -7.16 -1.57
CA ARG A 450 -5.76 -7.60 -0.18
C ARG A 450 -5.33 -9.06 -0.17
N TYR A 451 -4.43 -9.43 0.73
CA TYR A 451 -3.77 -10.73 0.72
C TYR A 451 -3.52 -11.27 2.11
N LEU A 452 -3.41 -12.60 2.20
CA LEU A 452 -2.85 -13.35 3.32
C LEU A 452 -1.41 -13.71 2.99
N SER A 453 -0.47 -13.34 3.84
CA SER A 453 0.94 -13.73 3.76
C SER A 453 1.29 -14.80 4.77
N PHE A 454 2.36 -15.53 4.51
CA PHE A 454 2.91 -16.58 5.36
C PHE A 454 4.33 -16.22 5.79
N ASN A 455 4.70 -16.53 7.03
CA ASN A 455 6.10 -16.50 7.42
C ASN A 455 6.80 -17.80 6.95
N ASN A 456 7.40 -17.75 5.78
CA ASN A 456 8.05 -18.91 5.17
C ASN A 456 9.29 -19.38 5.94
N ARG A 457 9.75 -18.63 6.95
CA ARG A 457 10.83 -19.01 7.87
C ARG A 457 10.35 -19.93 9.01
N ARG A 458 9.04 -20.22 9.06
CA ARG A 458 8.41 -21.03 10.13
C ARG A 458 7.64 -22.21 9.55
N GLN A 459 7.73 -23.37 10.23
CA GLN A 459 6.85 -24.50 9.90
C GLN A 459 5.43 -24.26 10.45
N PRO A 460 4.39 -24.71 9.72
CA PRO A 460 4.41 -25.41 8.42
C PRO A 460 4.36 -24.48 7.18
N MET A 461 4.46 -23.15 7.35
CA MET A 461 4.31 -22.18 6.25
C MET A 461 5.40 -22.28 5.19
N ASN A 462 6.58 -22.83 5.51
CA ASN A 462 7.64 -23.11 4.53
C ASN A 462 7.28 -24.23 3.54
N ASP A 463 6.22 -24.99 3.79
CA ASP A 463 5.74 -26.05 2.90
C ASP A 463 4.68 -25.53 1.93
N CYS A 464 4.97 -25.59 0.64
CA CYS A 464 4.03 -25.17 -0.40
C CYS A 464 2.69 -25.93 -0.31
N ALA A 465 2.68 -27.21 -0.01
CA ALA A 465 1.46 -27.98 0.13
C ALA A 465 0.56 -27.44 1.26
N PHE A 466 1.15 -26.97 2.35
CA PHE A 466 0.40 -26.33 3.41
C PHE A 466 -0.22 -25.01 2.94
N ARG A 467 0.55 -24.14 2.26
CA ARG A 467 0.03 -22.88 1.70
C ARG A 467 -1.08 -23.10 0.68
N GLN A 468 -0.90 -24.11 -0.20
CA GLN A 468 -1.93 -24.50 -1.18
C GLN A 468 -3.21 -25.01 -0.49
N ALA A 469 -3.10 -25.81 0.55
CA ALA A 469 -4.25 -26.29 1.33
C ALA A 469 -4.99 -25.12 2.00
N VAL A 470 -4.27 -24.19 2.63
CA VAL A 470 -4.85 -22.97 3.20
C VAL A 470 -5.58 -22.16 2.10
N ALA A 471 -4.95 -21.94 0.95
CA ALA A 471 -5.56 -21.21 -0.16
C ALA A 471 -6.87 -21.84 -0.65
N VAL A 472 -6.91 -23.18 -0.73
CA VAL A 472 -8.11 -23.94 -1.12
C VAL A 472 -9.22 -23.83 -0.06
N LEU A 473 -8.88 -23.85 1.24
CA LEU A 473 -9.86 -23.76 2.33
C LEU A 473 -10.53 -22.40 2.41
N ILE A 474 -9.88 -21.34 1.92
CA ILE A 474 -10.42 -19.97 1.92
C ILE A 474 -11.48 -19.82 0.82
N ASP A 475 -12.75 -19.73 1.20
CA ASP A 475 -13.86 -19.50 0.28
C ASP A 475 -14.07 -17.99 0.02
N LYS A 476 -13.25 -17.45 -0.88
CA LYS A 476 -13.26 -16.03 -1.23
C LYS A 476 -14.63 -15.62 -1.80
N GLU A 477 -15.23 -16.45 -2.63
CA GLU A 477 -16.53 -16.20 -3.24
C GLU A 477 -17.64 -16.11 -2.20
N PHE A 478 -17.62 -16.96 -1.17
CA PHE A 478 -18.58 -16.91 -0.08
C PHE A 478 -18.45 -15.61 0.73
N VAL A 479 -17.23 -15.25 1.13
CA VAL A 479 -17.02 -14.00 1.90
C VAL A 479 -17.45 -12.80 1.09
N THR A 480 -16.98 -12.65 -0.15
CA THR A 480 -17.26 -11.47 -0.97
C THR A 480 -18.72 -11.34 -1.38
N SER A 481 -19.36 -12.45 -1.79
CA SER A 481 -20.75 -12.41 -2.29
C SER A 481 -21.79 -12.46 -1.21
N THR A 482 -21.57 -13.27 -0.15
CA THR A 482 -22.59 -13.54 0.87
C THR A 482 -22.40 -12.67 2.10
N ILE A 483 -21.18 -12.59 2.64
CA ILE A 483 -20.91 -11.85 3.87
C ILE A 483 -20.78 -10.36 3.56
N LEU A 484 -19.89 -10.00 2.61
CA LEU A 484 -19.64 -8.61 2.23
C LEU A 484 -20.65 -8.08 1.20
N GLN A 485 -21.55 -8.92 0.69
CA GLN A 485 -22.67 -8.56 -0.17
C GLN A 485 -22.26 -7.80 -1.45
N GLY A 486 -21.09 -8.12 -2.00
CA GLY A 486 -20.61 -7.62 -3.28
C GLY A 486 -19.91 -6.25 -3.23
N VAL A 487 -19.51 -5.76 -2.05
CA VAL A 487 -18.61 -4.58 -1.95
C VAL A 487 -17.15 -4.92 -2.16
N ALA A 488 -16.83 -6.21 -2.25
CA ALA A 488 -15.51 -6.74 -2.57
C ALA A 488 -15.65 -7.86 -3.60
N PHE A 489 -14.60 -8.10 -4.38
CA PHE A 489 -14.54 -9.09 -5.44
C PHE A 489 -13.42 -10.09 -5.16
N PRO A 490 -13.66 -11.41 -5.29
CA PRO A 490 -12.60 -12.39 -5.04
C PRO A 490 -11.51 -12.24 -6.10
N LEU A 491 -10.26 -12.20 -5.67
CA LEU A 491 -9.11 -12.04 -6.55
C LEU A 491 -8.20 -13.27 -6.46
N TYR A 492 -7.66 -13.69 -7.61
CA TYR A 492 -6.77 -14.84 -7.74
C TYR A 492 -5.45 -14.48 -8.42
N THR A 493 -5.34 -13.27 -8.94
CA THR A 493 -4.18 -12.77 -9.69
C THR A 493 -3.40 -11.76 -8.86
N PHE A 494 -2.09 -11.69 -9.05
CA PHE A 494 -1.23 -10.73 -8.38
C PHE A 494 -1.27 -9.32 -9.02
N VAL A 495 -1.75 -9.23 -10.25
CA VAL A 495 -2.08 -7.96 -10.89
C VAL A 495 -3.60 -7.87 -10.96
N PRO A 496 -4.24 -6.82 -10.42
CA PRO A 496 -5.68 -6.66 -10.47
C PRO A 496 -6.15 -6.26 -11.87
N GLU A 497 -7.42 -6.57 -12.19
CA GLU A 497 -8.02 -6.22 -13.48
C GLU A 497 -8.02 -4.71 -13.78
N GLY A 498 -7.97 -3.86 -12.73
CA GLY A 498 -7.84 -2.42 -12.88
C GLY A 498 -6.57 -2.00 -13.61
N ASN A 499 -5.48 -2.75 -13.45
CA ASN A 499 -4.24 -2.58 -14.21
C ASN A 499 -4.28 -3.46 -15.47
N ALA A 500 -5.18 -3.12 -16.39
CA ALA A 500 -5.51 -3.95 -17.56
C ALA A 500 -4.31 -4.25 -18.48
N ALA A 501 -3.31 -3.35 -18.52
CA ALA A 501 -2.12 -3.52 -19.35
C ALA A 501 -1.29 -4.75 -18.94
N TRP A 502 -1.20 -5.01 -17.64
CA TRP A 502 -0.35 -6.04 -17.06
C TRP A 502 -1.13 -7.24 -16.50
N TYR A 503 -2.45 -7.15 -16.45
CA TYR A 503 -3.33 -8.22 -15.99
C TYR A 503 -3.23 -9.46 -16.90
N THR A 504 -3.25 -10.63 -16.28
CA THR A 504 -3.47 -11.92 -16.97
C THR A 504 -4.46 -12.79 -16.22
N ASP A 505 -5.36 -13.43 -16.96
CA ASP A 505 -6.31 -14.42 -16.43
C ASP A 505 -5.76 -15.86 -16.47
N ASP A 506 -4.63 -16.05 -17.15
CA ASP A 506 -3.98 -17.35 -17.34
C ASP A 506 -3.04 -17.69 -16.18
N VAL A 507 -3.62 -17.89 -15.00
CA VAL A 507 -2.92 -18.31 -13.76
C VAL A 507 -3.70 -19.38 -13.02
N PRO A 508 -3.03 -20.24 -12.21
CA PRO A 508 -3.73 -21.17 -11.32
C PRO A 508 -4.64 -20.44 -10.32
N LYS A 509 -5.91 -20.82 -10.29
CA LYS A 509 -6.92 -20.22 -9.40
C LYS A 509 -7.41 -21.26 -8.38
N LEU A 510 -6.56 -21.55 -7.41
CA LEU A 510 -6.82 -22.57 -6.41
C LEU A 510 -8.12 -22.30 -5.63
N GLY A 511 -8.98 -23.30 -5.62
CA GLY A 511 -10.26 -23.24 -4.92
C GLY A 511 -11.38 -22.49 -5.67
N GLN A 512 -11.12 -21.82 -6.80
CA GLN A 512 -12.15 -21.09 -7.53
C GLN A 512 -13.34 -22.01 -7.91
N GLY A 513 -14.56 -21.56 -7.62
CA GLY A 513 -15.78 -22.28 -7.96
C GLY A 513 -16.05 -23.55 -7.17
N LEU A 514 -15.20 -23.94 -6.23
CA LEU A 514 -15.41 -25.10 -5.38
C LEU A 514 -16.37 -24.78 -4.24
N ASN A 515 -17.30 -25.70 -3.93
CA ASN A 515 -18.06 -25.61 -2.69
C ASN A 515 -17.21 -26.03 -1.49
N ARG A 516 -17.72 -25.79 -0.28
CA ARG A 516 -16.99 -26.04 0.97
C ARG A 516 -16.51 -27.50 1.12
N GLN A 517 -17.34 -28.48 0.73
CA GLN A 517 -16.96 -29.90 0.82
C GLN A 517 -15.85 -30.26 -0.17
N GLN A 518 -15.92 -29.72 -1.40
CA GLN A 518 -14.87 -29.89 -2.40
C GLN A 518 -13.55 -29.27 -1.96
N ARG A 519 -13.59 -28.04 -1.37
CA ARG A 519 -12.42 -27.37 -0.80
C ARG A 519 -11.76 -28.25 0.27
N MET A 520 -12.55 -28.75 1.20
CA MET A 520 -12.04 -29.59 2.29
C MET A 520 -11.40 -30.89 1.75
N ASN A 521 -12.08 -31.58 0.83
CA ASN A 521 -11.56 -32.80 0.25
C ASN A 521 -10.28 -32.56 -0.54
N LEU A 522 -10.18 -31.45 -1.29
CA LEU A 522 -8.97 -31.09 -2.03
C LEU A 522 -7.82 -30.73 -1.09
N ALA A 523 -8.09 -29.96 -0.02
CA ALA A 523 -7.08 -29.63 0.97
C ALA A 523 -6.53 -30.86 1.69
N ILE A 524 -7.41 -31.82 2.04
CA ILE A 524 -6.99 -33.13 2.61
C ILE A 524 -6.07 -33.86 1.60
N ALA A 525 -6.48 -33.98 0.33
CA ALA A 525 -5.70 -34.69 -0.68
C ALA A 525 -4.32 -34.05 -0.92
N ILE A 526 -4.24 -32.71 -0.95
CA ILE A 526 -2.97 -31.98 -1.09
C ILE A 526 -2.05 -32.32 0.09
N LEU A 527 -2.56 -32.23 1.33
CA LEU A 527 -1.77 -32.46 2.52
C LEU A 527 -1.36 -33.93 2.69
N GLU A 528 -2.26 -34.89 2.41
CA GLU A 528 -1.94 -36.32 2.45
C GLU A 528 -0.84 -36.69 1.41
N GLN A 529 -0.89 -36.08 0.21
CA GLN A 529 0.13 -36.26 -0.80
C GLN A 529 1.50 -35.76 -0.31
N ALA A 530 1.54 -34.70 0.48
CA ALA A 530 2.75 -34.14 1.10
C ALA A 530 3.18 -34.87 2.38
N GLY A 531 2.42 -35.89 2.83
CA GLY A 531 2.76 -36.71 4.00
C GLY A 531 2.17 -36.21 5.32
N TYR A 532 1.28 -35.21 5.31
CA TYR A 532 0.52 -34.81 6.49
C TYR A 532 -0.52 -35.88 6.84
N THR A 533 -0.84 -35.97 8.12
CA THR A 533 -1.89 -36.87 8.64
C THR A 533 -2.76 -36.13 9.66
N PHE A 534 -3.81 -36.79 10.16
CA PHE A 534 -4.64 -36.23 11.21
C PHE A 534 -4.50 -37.05 12.50
N GLU A 535 -4.59 -36.41 13.63
CA GLU A 535 -4.54 -37.08 14.94
C GLU A 535 -5.63 -38.16 15.02
N GLY A 536 -5.21 -39.41 15.33
CA GLY A 536 -6.09 -40.57 15.40
C GLY A 536 -6.62 -41.04 14.02
N ASP A 537 -5.95 -40.73 12.92
CA ASP A 537 -6.40 -41.03 11.54
C ASP A 537 -7.83 -40.55 11.28
N ASN A 538 -8.19 -39.39 11.86
CA ASN A 538 -9.54 -38.85 11.82
C ASN A 538 -9.58 -37.47 11.12
N PRO A 539 -9.59 -37.41 9.78
CA PRO A 539 -9.73 -36.16 9.06
C PRO A 539 -11.11 -35.51 9.30
N PRO A 540 -11.27 -34.18 9.09
CA PRO A 540 -12.55 -33.52 9.17
C PRO A 540 -13.51 -34.05 8.08
N THR A 541 -14.79 -34.12 8.41
CA THR A 541 -15.85 -34.61 7.54
C THR A 541 -17.05 -33.67 7.56
N PHE A 542 -18.11 -34.02 6.85
CA PHE A 542 -19.41 -33.33 6.92
C PHE A 542 -20.45 -34.18 7.63
N ASP A 543 -21.43 -33.53 8.23
CA ASP A 543 -22.61 -34.21 8.79
C ASP A 543 -23.43 -34.91 7.70
N GLU A 544 -24.42 -35.67 8.08
CA GLU A 544 -25.32 -36.40 7.15
C GLU A 544 -26.07 -35.48 6.18
N THR A 545 -26.20 -34.20 6.53
CA THR A 545 -26.86 -33.19 5.68
C THR A 545 -25.91 -32.53 4.68
N GLY A 546 -24.60 -32.67 4.89
CA GLY A 546 -23.56 -32.02 4.08
C GLY A 546 -23.41 -30.51 4.34
N ASN A 547 -24.05 -29.99 5.40
CA ASN A 547 -24.06 -28.56 5.67
C ASN A 547 -23.07 -28.13 6.76
N SER A 548 -22.77 -29.02 7.72
CA SER A 548 -21.90 -28.68 8.85
C SER A 548 -20.65 -29.53 8.86
N VAL A 549 -19.51 -28.89 9.16
CA VAL A 549 -18.24 -29.59 9.35
C VAL A 549 -18.27 -30.35 10.68
N VAL A 550 -17.92 -31.62 10.62
CA VAL A 550 -17.60 -32.44 11.78
C VAL A 550 -16.08 -32.43 11.92
N ARG A 551 -15.58 -31.66 12.89
CA ARG A 551 -14.14 -31.52 13.13
C ARG A 551 -13.53 -32.89 13.43
N GLY A 552 -12.40 -33.17 12.78
CA GLY A 552 -11.56 -34.34 13.03
C GLY A 552 -10.46 -34.07 14.10
N GLY A 553 -9.39 -34.83 14.02
CA GLY A 553 -8.17 -34.59 14.79
C GLY A 553 -7.41 -33.36 14.29
N ASN A 554 -6.43 -32.91 15.09
CA ASN A 554 -5.54 -31.85 14.63
C ASN A 554 -4.61 -32.38 13.50
N LEU A 555 -4.19 -31.44 12.64
CA LEU A 555 -3.24 -31.76 11.57
C LEU A 555 -1.85 -32.08 12.13
N ILE A 556 -1.25 -33.13 11.63
CA ILE A 556 0.09 -33.62 11.99
C ILE A 556 1.01 -33.43 10.79
N MET A 557 2.16 -32.80 11.01
CA MET A 557 3.18 -32.56 10.00
C MET A 557 3.88 -33.86 9.56
N PRO A 558 4.56 -33.90 8.41
CA PRO A 558 5.23 -35.10 7.91
C PRO A 558 6.31 -35.68 8.86
N ASP A 559 6.87 -34.86 9.73
CA ASP A 559 7.82 -35.29 10.76
C ASP A 559 7.16 -35.98 11.99
N GLY A 560 5.82 -36.02 12.01
CA GLY A 560 5.01 -36.60 13.07
C GLY A 560 4.68 -35.63 14.23
N THR A 561 5.08 -34.37 14.15
CA THR A 561 4.72 -33.36 15.14
C THR A 561 3.38 -32.69 14.81
N PRO A 562 2.55 -32.36 15.81
CA PRO A 562 1.33 -31.59 15.58
C PRO A 562 1.63 -30.18 15.03
N VAL A 563 0.78 -29.69 14.14
CA VAL A 563 0.81 -28.27 13.77
C VAL A 563 0.60 -27.43 15.04
N PRO A 564 1.51 -26.48 15.35
CA PRO A 564 1.39 -25.67 16.56
C PRO A 564 0.18 -24.73 16.49
N GLN A 565 -0.13 -24.05 17.61
CA GLN A 565 -1.05 -22.92 17.60
C GLN A 565 -0.45 -21.82 16.74
N LEU A 566 -1.15 -21.43 15.67
CA LEU A 566 -0.72 -20.38 14.77
C LEU A 566 -1.45 -19.07 15.08
N THR A 567 -0.80 -17.96 14.83
CA THR A 567 -1.35 -16.61 14.97
C THR A 567 -1.40 -15.92 13.60
N MET A 568 -2.55 -15.34 13.29
CA MET A 568 -2.74 -14.51 12.12
C MET A 568 -3.05 -13.07 12.54
N ILE A 569 -2.18 -12.13 12.18
CA ILE A 569 -2.34 -10.72 12.47
C ILE A 569 -3.16 -10.06 11.36
N ALA A 570 -4.14 -9.24 11.72
CA ALA A 570 -4.96 -8.52 10.74
C ALA A 570 -5.42 -7.16 11.29
N PRO A 571 -5.80 -6.22 10.42
CA PRO A 571 -6.34 -4.94 10.84
C PRO A 571 -7.65 -5.09 11.63
N SER A 572 -7.87 -4.20 12.60
CA SER A 572 -9.12 -4.13 13.37
C SER A 572 -10.31 -3.76 12.49
N ALA A 573 -11.50 -4.17 12.91
CA ALA A 573 -12.74 -3.89 12.19
C ALA A 573 -13.07 -2.38 12.12
N GLY A 574 -12.58 -1.58 13.06
CA GLY A 574 -12.74 -0.13 13.05
C GLY A 574 -11.97 0.53 11.92
N TYR A 575 -10.80 -0.02 11.58
CA TYR A 575 -9.96 0.46 10.49
C TYR A 575 -10.35 -0.16 9.14
N ASP A 576 -10.32 -1.50 9.02
CA ASP A 576 -10.71 -2.20 7.80
C ASP A 576 -11.63 -3.39 8.10
N PRO A 577 -12.94 -3.17 8.04
CA PRO A 577 -13.92 -4.20 8.33
C PRO A 577 -13.91 -5.37 7.34
N LEU A 578 -13.43 -5.17 6.11
CA LEU A 578 -13.40 -6.22 5.10
C LEU A 578 -12.27 -7.21 5.40
N ARG A 579 -11.06 -6.71 5.69
CA ARG A 579 -9.93 -7.56 6.08
C ARG A 579 -10.17 -8.29 7.40
N SER A 580 -10.74 -7.62 8.40
CA SER A 580 -11.10 -8.26 9.67
C SER A 580 -12.15 -9.36 9.49
N THR A 581 -13.11 -9.17 8.58
CA THR A 581 -14.09 -10.21 8.23
C THR A 581 -13.41 -11.43 7.61
N PHE A 582 -12.49 -11.24 6.67
CA PHE A 582 -11.70 -12.35 6.12
C PHE A 582 -10.90 -13.07 7.20
N ALA A 583 -10.26 -12.34 8.12
CA ALA A 583 -9.49 -12.92 9.21
C ALA A 583 -10.33 -13.87 10.07
N ILE A 584 -11.52 -13.46 10.47
CA ILE A 584 -12.43 -14.27 11.29
C ILE A 584 -12.89 -15.53 10.54
N TRP A 585 -13.18 -15.42 9.24
CA TRP A 585 -13.59 -16.59 8.46
C TRP A 585 -12.43 -17.55 8.21
N ILE A 586 -11.23 -17.04 7.94
CA ILE A 586 -10.02 -17.87 7.80
C ILE A 586 -9.72 -18.61 9.10
N GLU A 587 -9.74 -17.93 10.25
CA GLU A 587 -9.62 -18.56 11.56
C GLU A 587 -10.63 -19.69 11.73
N THR A 588 -11.90 -19.42 11.42
CA THR A 588 -12.98 -20.41 11.53
C THR A 588 -12.69 -21.65 10.67
N TRP A 589 -12.37 -21.47 9.40
CA TRP A 589 -12.15 -22.59 8.47
C TRP A 589 -10.92 -23.42 8.82
N LEU A 590 -9.82 -22.78 9.24
CA LEU A 590 -8.60 -23.48 9.62
C LEU A 590 -8.82 -24.30 10.92
N ASN A 591 -9.50 -23.73 11.91
CA ASN A 591 -9.84 -24.45 13.14
C ASN A 591 -10.79 -25.62 12.87
N GLU A 592 -11.79 -25.46 12.00
CA GLU A 592 -12.68 -26.57 11.58
C GLU A 592 -11.93 -27.68 10.86
N PHE A 593 -10.92 -27.32 10.08
CA PHE A 593 -10.08 -28.28 9.36
C PHE A 593 -9.11 -29.06 10.27
N GLY A 594 -8.79 -28.54 11.44
CA GLY A 594 -7.83 -29.13 12.38
C GLY A 594 -6.47 -28.42 12.40
N ILE A 595 -6.39 -27.22 11.84
CA ILE A 595 -5.23 -26.32 11.94
C ILE A 595 -5.54 -25.30 13.04
N PRO A 596 -4.86 -25.38 14.21
CA PRO A 596 -5.11 -24.47 15.32
C PRO A 596 -4.70 -23.04 14.93
N MET A 597 -5.66 -22.09 14.90
CA MET A 597 -5.46 -20.71 14.47
C MET A 597 -6.15 -19.72 15.40
N THR A 598 -5.52 -18.59 15.65
CA THR A 598 -6.12 -17.41 16.29
C THR A 598 -5.88 -16.18 15.43
N ALA A 599 -6.94 -15.42 15.12
CA ALA A 599 -6.84 -14.13 14.47
C ALA A 599 -6.68 -13.02 15.52
N GLU A 600 -5.60 -12.25 15.43
CA GLU A 600 -5.33 -11.08 16.27
C GLU A 600 -5.60 -9.82 15.46
N LEU A 601 -6.62 -9.05 15.88
CA LEU A 601 -7.03 -7.83 15.23
C LEU A 601 -6.43 -6.62 15.94
N SER A 602 -5.59 -5.85 15.23
CA SER A 602 -4.84 -4.72 15.79
C SER A 602 -5.03 -3.44 14.97
N GLY A 603 -4.71 -2.29 15.59
CA GLY A 603 -4.63 -1.02 14.89
C GLY A 603 -3.51 -1.06 13.84
N PHE A 604 -3.72 -0.34 12.73
CA PHE A 604 -2.79 -0.39 11.58
C PHE A 604 -1.36 -0.01 11.99
N ASN A 605 -1.18 1.08 12.74
CA ASN A 605 0.14 1.55 13.19
C ASN A 605 0.84 0.62 14.21
N VAL A 606 0.14 -0.38 14.73
CA VAL A 606 0.72 -1.41 15.62
C VAL A 606 1.18 -2.61 14.81
N LEU A 607 0.35 -3.03 13.85
CA LEU A 607 0.63 -4.26 13.09
C LEU A 607 1.75 -4.09 12.05
N VAL A 608 1.95 -2.90 11.48
CA VAL A 608 2.98 -2.67 10.46
C VAL A 608 4.39 -2.91 11.02
N PRO A 609 4.83 -2.29 12.14
CA PRO A 609 6.12 -2.59 12.73
C PRO A 609 6.27 -4.06 13.14
N GLN A 610 5.22 -4.69 13.70
CA GLN A 610 5.26 -6.11 14.07
C GLN A 610 5.53 -7.02 12.86
N ILE A 611 5.00 -6.67 11.67
CA ILE A 611 5.18 -7.45 10.45
C ILE A 611 6.54 -7.19 9.80
N PHE A 612 6.90 -5.94 9.55
CA PHE A 612 8.07 -5.61 8.74
C PHE A 612 9.35 -5.48 9.54
N THR A 613 9.29 -4.87 10.74
CA THR A 613 10.47 -4.62 11.57
C THR A 613 10.74 -5.80 12.53
N GLU A 614 9.73 -6.23 13.30
CA GLU A 614 9.90 -7.32 14.28
C GLU A 614 9.82 -8.70 13.61
N GLN A 615 9.12 -8.82 12.49
CA GLN A 615 8.86 -10.06 11.74
C GLN A 615 8.29 -11.19 12.63
N ASP A 616 7.53 -10.81 13.67
CA ASP A 616 6.93 -11.73 14.65
C ASP A 616 5.48 -12.03 14.33
N PHE A 617 5.28 -12.97 13.42
CA PHE A 617 3.96 -13.47 12.99
C PHE A 617 4.11 -14.89 12.41
N ASP A 618 2.99 -15.62 12.33
CA ASP A 618 2.90 -16.83 11.51
C ASP A 618 2.24 -16.53 10.16
N MET A 619 1.15 -15.75 10.19
CA MET A 619 0.46 -15.23 9.02
C MET A 619 0.01 -13.80 9.29
N TYR A 620 -0.23 -13.02 8.22
CA TYR A 620 -0.89 -11.72 8.35
C TYR A 620 -1.76 -11.38 7.15
N ILE A 621 -2.74 -10.51 7.36
CA ILE A 621 -3.57 -9.96 6.29
C ILE A 621 -3.27 -8.48 6.15
N LEU A 622 -2.78 -8.08 4.96
CA LEU A 622 -2.58 -6.69 4.59
C LEU A 622 -3.15 -6.41 3.18
N GLY A 623 -2.75 -5.32 2.60
CA GLY A 623 -3.04 -4.93 1.23
C GLY A 623 -1.99 -4.00 0.69
N TRP A 624 -1.79 -4.08 -0.61
CA TRP A 624 -0.92 -3.19 -1.36
C TRP A 624 -1.74 -2.25 -2.24
N SER A 625 -1.33 -1.01 -2.32
CA SER A 625 -1.59 -0.12 -3.45
C SER A 625 -0.38 -0.25 -4.38
N LEU A 626 -0.62 -0.45 -5.66
CA LEU A 626 0.40 -0.87 -6.61
C LEU A 626 0.82 0.28 -7.53
N GLY A 627 2.10 0.27 -7.92
CA GLY A 627 2.58 1.01 -9.06
C GLY A 627 1.95 0.51 -10.37
N ILE A 628 2.10 1.28 -11.42
CA ILE A 628 1.55 0.93 -12.74
C ILE A 628 2.38 -0.17 -13.39
N PHE A 629 3.70 -0.04 -13.38
CA PHE A 629 4.60 -1.08 -13.86
C PHE A 629 4.66 -2.25 -12.88
N PRO A 630 4.67 -3.51 -13.33
CA PRO A 630 4.52 -4.67 -12.46
C PRO A 630 5.82 -5.17 -11.82
N ASP A 631 6.83 -4.34 -11.62
CA ASP A 631 8.06 -4.67 -10.89
C ASP A 631 7.81 -4.99 -9.41
N PHE A 632 6.70 -4.52 -8.85
CA PHE A 632 6.25 -4.95 -7.52
C PHE A 632 6.10 -6.48 -7.39
N LEU A 633 5.88 -7.21 -8.49
CA LEU A 633 5.88 -8.68 -8.50
C LEU A 633 7.23 -9.26 -8.08
N ARG A 634 8.32 -8.57 -8.38
CA ARG A 634 9.66 -8.90 -7.90
C ARG A 634 9.88 -8.35 -6.51
N ASP A 635 9.63 -7.06 -6.32
CA ASP A 635 10.05 -6.33 -5.12
C ASP A 635 9.35 -6.82 -3.84
N PHE A 636 8.16 -7.42 -3.94
CA PHE A 636 7.49 -8.03 -2.80
C PHE A 636 8.04 -9.40 -2.40
N PHE A 637 8.80 -10.08 -3.28
CA PHE A 637 9.19 -11.47 -3.08
C PHE A 637 10.67 -11.77 -3.34
N ALA A 638 11.46 -10.81 -3.84
CA ALA A 638 12.88 -11.00 -4.04
C ALA A 638 13.62 -11.30 -2.73
N GLU A 639 14.63 -12.17 -2.79
CA GLU A 639 15.41 -12.59 -1.63
C GLU A 639 16.09 -11.40 -0.95
N GLU A 640 16.57 -10.42 -1.71
CA GLU A 640 17.19 -9.20 -1.18
C GLU A 640 16.23 -8.35 -0.33
N GLN A 641 14.92 -8.50 -0.54
CA GLN A 641 13.86 -7.85 0.24
C GLN A 641 13.43 -8.67 1.47
N ALA A 642 14.00 -9.86 1.70
CA ALA A 642 13.69 -10.72 2.85
C ALA A 642 14.48 -10.33 4.11
N VAL A 643 14.64 -9.05 4.32
CA VAL A 643 15.37 -8.41 5.43
C VAL A 643 14.41 -7.63 6.32
N VAL A 644 14.90 -7.15 7.46
CA VAL A 644 14.15 -6.23 8.33
C VAL A 644 13.79 -4.98 7.54
N ASP A 645 12.53 -4.55 7.63
CA ASP A 645 11.94 -3.43 6.92
C ASP A 645 11.92 -3.57 5.38
N GLY A 646 12.28 -4.74 4.85
CA GLY A 646 12.13 -5.08 3.43
C GLY A 646 10.72 -5.55 3.08
N ASN A 647 10.34 -5.44 1.80
CA ASN A 647 8.98 -5.76 1.34
C ASN A 647 8.64 -7.25 1.44
N ASN A 648 9.63 -8.15 1.40
CA ASN A 648 9.45 -9.59 1.55
C ASN A 648 9.43 -9.99 3.03
N ALA A 649 8.54 -9.40 3.82
CA ALA A 649 8.42 -9.71 5.24
C ALA A 649 8.17 -11.21 5.52
N GLY A 650 7.54 -11.92 4.59
CA GLY A 650 7.28 -13.36 4.66
C GLY A 650 8.53 -14.24 4.47
N GLY A 651 9.65 -13.70 3.99
CA GLY A 651 10.89 -14.43 3.78
C GLY A 651 10.75 -15.55 2.74
N TYR A 652 10.01 -15.31 1.67
CA TYR A 652 9.94 -16.22 0.52
C TYR A 652 11.27 -16.24 -0.23
N VAL A 653 11.76 -17.40 -0.59
CA VAL A 653 12.97 -17.61 -1.41
C VAL A 653 12.72 -18.73 -2.39
N ASN A 654 12.94 -18.48 -3.68
CA ASN A 654 12.82 -19.46 -4.74
C ASN A 654 13.77 -19.10 -5.90
N PRO A 655 14.80 -19.93 -6.21
CA PRO A 655 15.75 -19.63 -7.28
C PRO A 655 15.12 -19.49 -8.68
N GLU A 656 14.04 -20.21 -8.98
CA GLU A 656 13.31 -20.08 -10.24
C GLU A 656 12.60 -18.71 -10.30
N PHE A 657 12.06 -18.27 -9.18
CA PHE A 657 11.46 -16.95 -9.06
C PHE A 657 12.51 -15.86 -9.29
N GLU A 658 13.67 -15.95 -8.66
CA GLU A 658 14.74 -14.94 -8.81
C GLU A 658 15.18 -14.79 -10.28
N GLU A 659 15.32 -15.92 -11.00
CA GLU A 659 15.67 -15.87 -12.43
C GLU A 659 14.59 -15.17 -13.26
N LEU A 660 13.31 -15.50 -13.05
CA LEU A 660 12.19 -14.87 -13.76
C LEU A 660 12.02 -13.40 -13.38
N ALA A 661 12.10 -13.10 -12.09
CA ALA A 661 11.87 -11.77 -11.55
C ALA A 661 12.94 -10.76 -12.00
N ASN A 662 14.20 -11.16 -12.09
CA ASN A 662 15.26 -10.29 -12.57
C ASN A 662 15.09 -9.89 -14.05
N ASN A 663 14.40 -10.70 -14.85
CA ASN A 663 14.11 -10.36 -16.25
C ASN A 663 13.17 -9.16 -16.38
N ILE A 664 12.29 -8.88 -15.39
CA ILE A 664 11.40 -7.73 -15.44
C ILE A 664 12.16 -6.40 -15.25
N LEU A 665 13.32 -6.43 -14.61
CA LEU A 665 14.16 -5.26 -14.41
C LEU A 665 14.95 -4.86 -15.65
N THR A 666 15.20 -5.83 -16.56
CA THR A 666 16.07 -5.66 -17.73
C THR A 666 15.31 -5.59 -19.04
N CYS A 667 14.02 -5.94 -19.06
CA CYS A 667 13.20 -5.87 -20.26
C CYS A 667 13.05 -4.43 -20.77
N THR A 668 13.11 -4.25 -22.09
CA THR A 668 13.19 -2.95 -22.77
C THR A 668 12.00 -2.63 -23.67
N SER A 669 11.00 -3.50 -23.71
CA SER A 669 9.76 -3.28 -24.44
C SER A 669 8.56 -3.81 -23.66
N PHE A 670 7.40 -3.20 -23.87
CA PHE A 670 6.15 -3.62 -23.22
C PHE A 670 5.88 -5.13 -23.40
N GLU A 671 6.02 -5.65 -24.62
CA GLU A 671 5.70 -7.05 -24.91
C GLU A 671 6.66 -8.04 -24.23
N GLU A 672 7.94 -7.70 -24.17
CA GLU A 672 8.94 -8.44 -23.43
C GLU A 672 8.63 -8.45 -21.93
N CYS A 673 8.42 -7.28 -21.34
CA CYS A 673 8.08 -7.14 -19.93
C CYS A 673 6.76 -7.83 -19.57
N LYS A 674 5.75 -7.75 -20.46
CA LYS A 674 4.47 -8.46 -20.27
C LYS A 674 4.66 -9.96 -20.22
N THR A 675 5.53 -10.52 -21.06
CA THR A 675 5.84 -11.95 -21.05
C THR A 675 6.48 -12.38 -19.73
N HIS A 676 7.41 -11.59 -19.20
CA HIS A 676 8.03 -11.85 -17.89
C HIS A 676 7.04 -11.68 -16.75
N SER A 677 6.24 -10.62 -16.77
CA SER A 677 5.18 -10.41 -15.79
C SER A 677 4.19 -11.57 -15.73
N ASP A 678 3.76 -12.11 -16.88
CA ASP A 678 2.83 -13.23 -16.92
C ASP A 678 3.45 -14.51 -16.34
N ALA A 679 4.72 -14.77 -16.65
CA ALA A 679 5.44 -15.92 -16.09
C ALA A 679 5.60 -15.82 -14.56
N ILE A 680 5.93 -14.63 -14.04
CA ILE A 680 6.03 -14.40 -12.61
C ILE A 680 4.66 -14.60 -11.95
N GLN A 681 3.57 -14.05 -12.52
CA GLN A 681 2.23 -14.21 -11.99
C GLN A 681 1.79 -15.69 -11.93
N GLN A 682 2.14 -16.50 -12.93
CA GLN A 682 1.88 -17.94 -12.93
C GLN A 682 2.65 -18.65 -11.81
N LEU A 683 3.93 -18.35 -11.65
CA LEU A 683 4.76 -18.95 -10.59
C LEU A 683 4.24 -18.58 -9.20
N LEU A 684 4.02 -17.30 -8.93
CA LEU A 684 3.52 -16.83 -7.65
C LEU A 684 2.13 -17.39 -7.30
N SER A 685 1.26 -17.57 -8.31
CA SER A 685 -0.06 -18.18 -8.11
C SER A 685 0.02 -19.68 -7.85
N THR A 686 1.13 -20.32 -8.13
CA THR A 686 1.42 -21.73 -7.82
C THR A 686 2.07 -21.87 -6.45
N GLU A 687 3.11 -21.09 -6.20
CA GLU A 687 3.95 -21.14 -4.98
C GLU A 687 3.25 -20.51 -3.76
N LEU A 688 2.38 -19.53 -4.00
CA LEU A 688 1.56 -18.86 -2.99
C LEU A 688 2.35 -18.31 -1.81
N PRO A 689 3.38 -17.47 -2.02
CA PRO A 689 3.94 -16.69 -0.91
C PRO A 689 2.88 -15.78 -0.29
N TYR A 690 1.93 -15.31 -1.12
CA TYR A 690 0.66 -14.70 -0.74
C TYR A 690 -0.52 -15.51 -1.27
N VAL A 691 -1.58 -15.59 -0.52
CA VAL A 691 -2.92 -15.89 -1.04
C VAL A 691 -3.61 -14.55 -1.28
N VAL A 692 -3.69 -14.11 -2.53
CA VAL A 692 -4.45 -12.92 -2.88
C VAL A 692 -5.92 -13.19 -2.57
N LEU A 693 -6.57 -12.32 -1.77
CA LEU A 693 -7.91 -12.58 -1.23
C LEU A 693 -8.99 -11.89 -2.05
N PHE A 694 -8.90 -10.58 -2.16
CA PHE A 694 -9.94 -9.78 -2.80
C PHE A 694 -9.43 -8.42 -3.26
N ASP A 695 -10.22 -7.82 -4.11
CA ASP A 695 -10.15 -6.45 -4.58
C ASP A 695 -11.45 -5.72 -4.20
N THR A 696 -11.42 -4.39 -4.13
CA THR A 696 -12.59 -3.56 -3.85
C THR A 696 -12.69 -2.43 -4.86
N GLY A 697 -13.92 -1.99 -5.15
CA GLY A 697 -14.07 -0.63 -5.68
C GLY A 697 -13.67 0.40 -4.62
N ILE A 698 -13.01 1.45 -5.03
CA ILE A 698 -12.74 2.61 -4.18
C ILE A 698 -14.02 3.46 -4.16
N ILE A 699 -14.70 3.44 -3.02
CA ILE A 699 -15.95 4.20 -2.81
C ILE A 699 -15.60 5.44 -1.99
N GLU A 700 -15.70 6.60 -2.62
CA GLU A 700 -15.40 7.88 -2.02
C GLU A 700 -16.62 8.78 -2.04
N ALA A 701 -16.71 9.69 -1.09
CA ALA A 701 -17.84 10.59 -0.98
C ALA A 701 -17.38 12.01 -0.63
N PHE A 702 -18.03 12.99 -1.26
CA PHE A 702 -17.75 14.40 -1.02
C PHE A 702 -19.03 15.24 -1.03
N ARG A 703 -18.94 16.41 -0.41
CA ARG A 703 -20.02 17.39 -0.35
C ARG A 703 -20.01 18.28 -1.61
N SER A 704 -20.80 17.94 -2.59
CA SER A 704 -20.84 18.68 -3.88
C SER A 704 -21.32 20.13 -3.77
N ALA A 705 -21.92 20.54 -2.65
CA ALA A 705 -22.21 21.93 -2.36
C ALA A 705 -21.00 22.70 -1.83
N ALA A 706 -19.97 22.03 -1.33
CA ALA A 706 -18.76 22.63 -0.76
C ALA A 706 -17.57 22.54 -1.71
N ILE A 707 -17.39 21.42 -2.39
CA ILE A 707 -16.23 21.19 -3.24
C ILE A 707 -16.63 20.61 -4.60
N GLU A 708 -15.73 20.76 -5.55
CA GLU A 708 -15.81 20.18 -6.90
C GLU A 708 -14.45 19.63 -7.29
N PHE A 709 -14.43 18.41 -7.82
CA PHE A 709 -13.24 17.80 -8.41
C PHE A 709 -13.22 18.04 -9.92
N PRO A 710 -12.06 18.22 -10.56
CA PRO A 710 -11.96 18.36 -12.01
C PRO A 710 -12.40 17.09 -12.75
N TYR A 711 -12.32 15.94 -12.11
CA TYR A 711 -12.78 14.62 -12.60
C TYR A 711 -13.17 13.74 -11.43
N THR A 712 -13.99 12.71 -11.69
CA THR A 712 -14.50 11.79 -10.67
C THR A 712 -14.26 10.32 -11.02
N GLU A 713 -13.71 10.04 -12.20
CA GLU A 713 -13.41 8.69 -12.66
C GLU A 713 -11.91 8.53 -12.83
N GLN A 714 -11.30 7.61 -12.06
CA GLN A 714 -9.86 7.42 -12.03
C GLN A 714 -9.46 6.09 -11.42
N LEU A 715 -8.41 5.47 -11.93
CA LEU A 715 -7.79 4.31 -11.30
C LEU A 715 -7.30 4.67 -9.89
N SER A 716 -7.61 3.82 -8.92
CA SER A 716 -7.29 3.98 -7.49
C SER A 716 -7.98 5.13 -6.76
N GLY A 717 -9.00 5.77 -7.36
CA GLY A 717 -9.86 6.75 -6.69
C GLY A 717 -9.41 8.20 -6.85
N LEU A 718 -10.16 9.11 -6.24
CA LEU A 718 -9.95 10.55 -6.35
C LEU A 718 -8.65 11.06 -5.69
N GLN A 719 -8.04 10.26 -4.81
CA GLN A 719 -6.78 10.58 -4.15
C GLN A 719 -5.58 10.68 -5.12
N TYR A 720 -5.71 10.18 -6.34
CA TYR A 720 -4.68 10.31 -7.37
C TYR A 720 -5.05 11.35 -8.42
N THR A 721 -4.04 12.01 -8.99
CA THR A 721 -4.20 12.84 -10.19
C THR A 721 -3.62 12.11 -11.39
N HIS A 722 -4.21 12.29 -12.57
CA HIS A 722 -3.65 11.70 -13.77
C HIS A 722 -2.70 12.60 -14.52
N GLN A 723 -2.60 13.84 -14.18
CA GLN A 723 -1.84 14.79 -14.99
C GLN A 723 -0.35 14.75 -14.71
N GLY A 724 0.08 14.01 -13.69
CA GLY A 724 1.49 13.79 -13.38
C GLY A 724 2.31 15.03 -13.00
N VAL A 725 1.68 16.19 -12.99
CA VAL A 725 2.37 17.46 -12.74
C VAL A 725 2.71 17.64 -11.26
N ASP A 726 1.83 17.23 -10.42
CA ASP A 726 2.01 17.05 -8.98
C ASP A 726 1.00 16.00 -8.59
N ASN A 727 1.41 14.85 -8.11
CA ASN A 727 0.54 13.72 -7.78
C ASN A 727 -0.40 14.00 -6.60
N SER A 728 -0.84 15.24 -6.49
CA SER A 728 -1.66 15.72 -5.40
C SER A 728 -3.08 16.01 -5.89
N LEU A 729 -4.05 15.25 -5.39
CA LEU A 729 -5.47 15.51 -5.58
C LEU A 729 -5.85 16.96 -5.27
N GLN A 730 -5.19 17.53 -4.27
CA GLN A 730 -5.46 18.87 -3.74
C GLN A 730 -5.24 19.96 -4.77
N VAL A 731 -4.36 19.74 -5.75
CA VAL A 731 -4.03 20.74 -6.79
C VAL A 731 -5.23 21.09 -7.65
N GLY A 732 -6.12 20.14 -7.94
CA GLY A 732 -7.27 20.34 -8.81
C GLY A 732 -8.59 20.65 -8.10
N VAL A 733 -8.65 20.60 -6.77
CA VAL A 733 -9.90 20.77 -6.01
C VAL A 733 -10.32 22.23 -5.96
N LEU A 734 -11.59 22.47 -6.25
CA LEU A 734 -12.24 23.79 -6.11
C LEU A 734 -13.14 23.77 -4.89
N VAL A 735 -12.96 24.74 -3.99
CA VAL A 735 -13.88 24.98 -2.86
C VAL A 735 -14.88 26.07 -3.25
N ARG A 736 -16.17 25.82 -3.01
CA ARG A 736 -17.30 26.69 -3.38
C ARG A 736 -17.67 27.66 -2.28
#